data_2d27b097d8122b2939f61150d4553862
#
_entry.id   2d27b097d8122b2939f61150d4553862
#
_cell.length_a   1.000
_cell.length_b   1.000
_cell.length_c   1.000
_cell.angle_alpha   90.00
_cell.angle_beta   90.00
_cell.angle_gamma   90.00
#
_symmetry.space_group_name_H-M   'P 1'
#
loop_
_entity.id
_entity.type
_entity.pdbx_description
1 polymer ?
#
loop_
_entity_poly.entity_id
_entity_poly.type
_entity_poly.pdbx_seq_one_letter_code
_entity_poly.pdbx_strand_id
1 'polypeptide(L)'
;METVPEICFDGAESVWYPSHLHMAYETDLIRFQEEKFVTEDDMAVSCQTWENRGNENLTLCLAVNPEQCEAVYGEVKISEEDGSGYVAEEIEITTPVTPHGYRVFCLVRAAGITPGRPLILTPGERVSFTVCAAFGNAETERPEDVRKRLMCYFAGNKQLTGNIYLERQIEEYSHFYDTVPEFECSDAVLNKTWEYRWYILKNSWAEPNYENIHHGVMYEGRSHKMGKTPFRCEGWEFTRLIPLSTPLHIMDLRWKNDTAMVMEMIQSLLDSQEENGEDDLFRVLAVDEIGPAYSNFAAWAIYQFYLLHGETRPDGRLTDSLERYIEAHDRLYGAEEDGLQIERIHQRTGKEYQPSYWYFSGYPADYKNPDTYTWLKRVDRSVYHYLNIKGLAGLYRLRGEEAKANLLEEKAEKLCCEINKKMWDEETSFYYDLHYLTDEKALVKNIVGFYPLWAGMEGAGKEGIFTSLYRKDEFGQEAGLPSVSADCPAYAPAGGWMGQYIKGRDGCVWCGPSWPYTTGIILDMLGKQSKKRNHLLDRLFKDQLHLYALQHFRDQDIRRPCLVEHYNPETGEPLSDEIDYNHSFFIQLIMEHVLGIGVSEHEITIDPVDIGLTYFKGGPVSVRGHELIVEYRKNEYFRVEFDSRSVAEKEKLERVLIPL
;
A
#
# COMPACT_ATOMS: atom_id res chain seq x y z
N MET A 1 0.14 50.53 8.04
CA MET A 1 0.30 49.16 7.44
C MET A 1 -0.76 49.05 6.36
N GLU A 2 -0.38 49.21 5.14
CA GLU A 2 -1.28 48.90 4.03
C GLU A 2 -1.42 47.38 4.00
N THR A 3 -2.64 46.90 4.15
CA THR A 3 -2.97 45.50 4.02
C THR A 3 -2.76 45.16 2.54
N VAL A 4 -1.73 44.33 2.25
CA VAL A 4 -1.58 43.70 0.94
C VAL A 4 -2.81 42.80 0.74
N PRO A 5 -3.63 43.00 -0.30
CA PRO A 5 -4.76 42.12 -0.51
C PRO A 5 -4.27 40.70 -0.72
N GLU A 6 -4.80 39.76 0.07
CA GLU A 6 -4.59 38.34 -0.15
C GLU A 6 -5.17 37.96 -1.52
N ILE A 7 -4.35 37.39 -2.39
CA ILE A 7 -4.83 36.87 -3.67
C ILE A 7 -5.53 35.55 -3.36
N CYS A 8 -6.84 35.53 -3.57
CA CYS A 8 -7.60 34.30 -3.53
C CYS A 8 -7.44 33.60 -4.89
N PHE A 9 -6.95 32.35 -4.87
CA PHE A 9 -6.81 31.52 -6.07
C PHE A 9 -8.07 30.68 -6.38
N ASP A 10 -9.24 31.17 -6.01
CA ASP A 10 -10.51 30.54 -6.36
C ASP A 10 -10.63 30.40 -7.88
N GLY A 11 -10.81 29.17 -8.34
CA GLY A 11 -10.86 28.85 -9.78
C GLY A 11 -9.48 28.58 -10.42
N ALA A 12 -8.41 28.45 -9.63
CA ALA A 12 -7.14 27.95 -10.16
C ALA A 12 -7.30 26.53 -10.74
N GLU A 13 -6.75 26.31 -11.91
CA GLU A 13 -6.61 24.97 -12.49
C GLU A 13 -5.39 24.29 -11.87
N SER A 14 -5.54 23.05 -11.43
CA SER A 14 -4.44 22.24 -10.95
C SER A 14 -4.41 20.90 -11.64
N VAL A 15 -3.21 20.48 -12.04
CA VAL A 15 -2.94 19.16 -12.61
C VAL A 15 -1.90 18.48 -11.75
N TRP A 16 -2.27 17.31 -11.22
CA TRP A 16 -1.35 16.48 -10.49
C TRP A 16 -0.66 15.49 -11.43
N TYR A 17 0.67 15.50 -11.37
CA TYR A 17 1.55 14.49 -11.97
C TYR A 17 2.20 13.66 -10.87
N PRO A 18 2.61 12.42 -11.11
CA PRO A 18 3.34 11.63 -10.10
C PRO A 18 4.52 12.37 -9.49
N SER A 19 5.28 13.14 -10.28
CA SER A 19 6.49 13.84 -9.88
C SER A 19 6.25 15.23 -9.29
N HIS A 20 5.14 15.90 -9.61
CA HIS A 20 4.90 17.29 -9.21
C HIS A 20 3.43 17.71 -9.32
N LEU A 21 3.09 18.81 -8.69
CA LEU A 21 1.82 19.51 -8.85
C LEU A 21 2.01 20.75 -9.71
N HIS A 22 1.29 20.84 -10.82
CA HIS A 22 1.16 22.06 -11.62
C HIS A 22 -0.07 22.84 -11.21
N MET A 23 0.09 24.15 -10.99
CA MET A 23 -1.02 25.08 -10.77
C MET A 23 -0.96 26.22 -11.80
N ALA A 24 -2.12 26.58 -12.34
CA ALA A 24 -2.28 27.75 -13.20
C ALA A 24 -3.48 28.59 -12.76
N TYR A 25 -3.29 29.89 -12.74
CA TYR A 25 -4.35 30.85 -12.43
C TYR A 25 -4.22 32.07 -13.34
N GLU A 26 -5.32 32.49 -13.93
CA GLU A 26 -5.32 33.60 -14.86
C GLU A 26 -6.52 34.52 -14.65
N THR A 27 -6.26 35.80 -14.56
CA THR A 27 -7.27 36.86 -14.52
C THR A 27 -6.88 37.98 -15.50
N ASP A 28 -7.71 39.03 -15.58
CA ASP A 28 -7.38 40.22 -16.34
C ASP A 28 -6.17 41.00 -15.76
N LEU A 29 -5.83 40.75 -14.49
CA LEU A 29 -4.75 41.46 -13.77
C LEU A 29 -3.47 40.66 -13.67
N ILE A 30 -3.55 39.35 -13.53
CA ILE A 30 -2.39 38.48 -13.30
C ILE A 30 -2.52 37.16 -14.05
N ARG A 31 -1.35 36.61 -14.46
CA ARG A 31 -1.18 35.20 -14.77
C ARG A 31 -0.16 34.65 -13.80
N PHE A 32 -0.52 33.54 -13.18
CA PHE A 32 0.32 32.80 -12.22
C PHE A 32 0.44 31.34 -12.66
N GLN A 33 1.64 30.80 -12.58
CA GLN A 33 1.92 29.38 -12.76
C GLN A 33 2.88 28.93 -11.67
N GLU A 34 2.68 27.74 -11.14
CA GLU A 34 3.51 27.16 -10.10
C GLU A 34 3.69 25.67 -10.31
N GLU A 35 4.94 25.20 -10.17
CA GLU A 35 5.30 23.80 -10.06
C GLU A 35 5.77 23.52 -8.64
N LYS A 36 5.12 22.57 -7.95
CA LYS A 36 5.47 22.16 -6.58
C LYS A 36 5.86 20.70 -6.55
N PHE A 37 6.94 20.39 -5.85
CA PHE A 37 7.38 19.02 -5.64
C PHE A 37 8.25 18.89 -4.39
N VAL A 38 8.46 17.65 -3.95
CA VAL A 38 9.40 17.30 -2.88
C VAL A 38 10.41 16.34 -3.49
N THR A 39 11.70 16.63 -3.29
CA THR A 39 12.80 15.81 -3.80
C THR A 39 13.09 14.63 -2.87
N GLU A 40 13.81 13.62 -3.38
CA GLU A 40 14.22 12.45 -2.57
C GLU A 40 15.21 12.80 -1.44
N ASP A 41 15.87 13.95 -1.54
CA ASP A 41 16.79 14.47 -0.53
C ASP A 41 16.15 15.53 0.40
N ASP A 42 14.86 15.39 0.68
CA ASP A 42 14.08 16.16 1.66
C ASP A 42 14.02 17.67 1.40
N MET A 43 13.85 18.07 0.15
CA MET A 43 13.64 19.48 -0.20
C MET A 43 12.24 19.70 -0.80
N ALA A 44 11.47 20.60 -0.21
CA ALA A 44 10.23 21.10 -0.81
C ALA A 44 10.55 22.28 -1.74
N VAL A 45 10.13 22.18 -2.99
CA VAL A 45 10.44 23.16 -4.04
C VAL A 45 9.15 23.75 -4.61
N SER A 46 9.15 25.07 -4.77
CA SER A 46 8.10 25.83 -5.46
C SER A 46 8.74 26.72 -6.52
N CYS A 47 8.49 26.40 -7.80
CA CYS A 47 8.91 27.19 -8.95
C CYS A 47 7.74 28.02 -9.45
N GLN A 48 7.80 29.33 -9.30
CA GLN A 48 6.70 30.23 -9.61
C GLN A 48 7.03 31.15 -10.79
N THR A 49 6.02 31.42 -11.60
CA THR A 49 6.06 32.41 -12.66
C THR A 49 4.85 33.34 -12.52
N TRP A 50 5.12 34.64 -12.46
CA TRP A 50 4.14 35.70 -12.34
C TRP A 50 4.22 36.64 -13.54
N GLU A 51 3.09 37.04 -14.09
CA GLU A 51 2.97 38.02 -15.15
C GLU A 51 1.92 39.08 -14.75
N ASN A 52 2.31 40.34 -14.80
CA ASN A 52 1.39 41.46 -14.62
C ASN A 52 0.64 41.72 -15.92
N ARG A 53 -0.64 41.41 -15.99
CA ARG A 53 -1.53 41.64 -17.14
C ARG A 53 -2.36 42.94 -17.01
N GLY A 54 -2.32 43.53 -15.81
CA GLY A 54 -3.02 44.79 -15.53
C GLY A 54 -2.35 46.01 -16.15
N ASN A 55 -2.96 47.13 -15.93
CA ASN A 55 -2.48 48.45 -16.41
C ASN A 55 -1.70 49.23 -15.33
N GLU A 56 -1.61 48.67 -14.12
CA GLU A 56 -0.90 49.26 -12.96
C GLU A 56 0.24 48.32 -12.52
N ASN A 57 1.17 48.86 -11.71
CA ASN A 57 2.26 48.09 -11.17
C ASN A 57 1.69 47.03 -10.16
N LEU A 58 2.18 45.78 -10.29
CA LEU A 58 1.93 44.69 -9.34
C LEU A 58 3.12 44.61 -8.39
N THR A 59 2.85 44.56 -7.11
CA THR A 59 3.89 44.36 -6.08
C THR A 59 3.80 42.95 -5.52
N LEU A 60 4.89 42.18 -5.63
CA LEU A 60 5.04 40.87 -5.02
C LEU A 60 5.95 40.97 -3.80
N CYS A 61 5.61 40.31 -2.73
CA CYS A 61 6.46 40.21 -1.53
C CYS A 61 6.47 38.77 -1.04
N LEU A 62 7.64 38.15 -1.02
CA LEU A 62 7.81 36.85 -0.38
C LEU A 62 8.06 37.06 1.10
N ALA A 63 7.20 36.51 1.95
CA ALA A 63 7.35 36.54 3.40
C ALA A 63 7.19 35.14 3.98
N VAL A 64 7.96 34.85 5.04
CA VAL A 64 7.74 33.68 5.87
C VAL A 64 6.72 34.06 6.94
N ASN A 65 5.70 33.27 7.11
CA ASN A 65 4.71 33.48 8.16
C ASN A 65 5.05 32.65 9.41
N PRO A 66 5.69 33.23 10.45
CA PRO A 66 6.09 32.51 11.64
C PRO A 66 4.92 31.91 12.40
N GLU A 67 3.77 32.62 12.45
CA GLU A 67 2.59 32.16 13.19
C GLU A 67 2.03 30.84 12.65
N GLN A 68 2.09 30.64 11.33
CA GLN A 68 1.72 29.35 10.74
C GLN A 68 2.73 28.25 11.05
N CYS A 69 4.02 28.59 11.09
CA CYS A 69 5.07 27.64 11.49
C CYS A 69 4.95 27.23 12.95
N GLU A 70 4.75 28.19 13.85
CA GLU A 70 4.57 27.95 15.31
C GLU A 70 3.37 27.04 15.61
N ALA A 71 2.27 27.20 14.89
CA ALA A 71 1.08 26.36 15.06
C ALA A 71 1.33 24.88 14.71
N VAL A 72 2.37 24.62 13.92
CA VAL A 72 2.68 23.30 13.39
C VAL A 72 3.78 22.59 14.19
N TYR A 73 4.86 23.28 14.48
CA TYR A 73 6.10 22.70 14.94
C TYR A 73 6.54 23.17 16.33
N GLY A 74 5.75 23.96 17.01
CA GLY A 74 6.13 24.59 18.26
C GLY A 74 6.89 25.91 18.06
N GLU A 75 7.78 26.28 18.97
CA GLU A 75 8.49 27.56 18.91
C GLU A 75 9.52 27.55 17.77
N VAL A 76 9.23 28.33 16.70
CA VAL A 76 10.10 28.48 15.52
C VAL A 76 10.92 29.77 15.68
N LYS A 77 12.23 29.65 15.74
CA LYS A 77 13.13 30.82 15.69
C LYS A 77 13.56 31.05 14.24
N ILE A 78 13.22 32.23 13.71
CA ILE A 78 13.60 32.61 12.36
C ILE A 78 14.77 33.59 12.46
N SER A 79 15.91 33.26 11.86
CA SER A 79 17.05 34.15 11.68
C SER A 79 17.24 34.49 10.21
N GLU A 80 17.46 35.80 9.91
CA GLU A 80 17.77 36.24 8.55
C GLU A 80 19.27 36.04 8.30
N GLU A 81 19.64 35.25 7.28
CA GLU A 81 21.00 35.02 6.88
C GLU A 81 21.32 35.81 5.60
N ASP A 82 22.33 36.68 5.65
CA ASP A 82 22.97 37.42 4.53
C ASP A 82 22.02 38.01 3.45
N GLY A 83 20.77 38.25 3.77
CA GLY A 83 19.75 38.84 2.87
C GLY A 83 19.29 37.92 1.75
N SER A 84 19.62 36.62 1.73
CA SER A 84 19.26 35.67 0.67
C SER A 84 18.45 34.46 1.15
N GLY A 85 18.18 34.32 2.43
CA GLY A 85 17.41 33.20 2.97
C GLY A 85 17.02 33.36 4.42
N TYR A 86 16.12 32.51 4.87
CA TYR A 86 15.73 32.38 6.25
C TYR A 86 16.17 31.03 6.79
N VAL A 87 16.63 30.98 8.03
CA VAL A 87 16.90 29.75 8.76
C VAL A 87 15.82 29.62 9.82
N ALA A 88 15.02 28.58 9.76
CA ALA A 88 14.28 28.13 10.94
C ALA A 88 15.26 27.34 11.79
N GLU A 89 15.53 27.82 13.01
CA GLU A 89 16.36 27.07 13.95
C GLU A 89 15.58 25.82 14.42
N GLU A 90 16.33 24.88 14.96
CA GLU A 90 15.95 23.56 15.45
C GLU A 90 14.52 23.47 16.02
N ILE A 91 13.68 22.67 15.38
CA ILE A 91 12.29 22.45 15.75
C ILE A 91 12.17 21.07 16.38
N GLU A 92 11.69 20.99 17.63
CA GLU A 92 11.43 19.74 18.30
C GLU A 92 10.03 19.25 17.93
N ILE A 93 9.94 18.14 17.18
CA ILE A 93 8.68 17.47 16.87
C ILE A 93 8.49 16.33 17.87
N THR A 94 7.58 16.52 18.83
CA THR A 94 7.14 15.47 19.73
C THR A 94 5.82 14.90 19.24
N THR A 95 5.76 13.58 19.07
CA THR A 95 4.50 12.87 18.81
C THR A 95 4.16 11.94 19.96
N PRO A 96 2.88 11.59 20.19
CA PRO A 96 2.51 10.61 21.21
C PRO A 96 3.10 9.21 20.97
N VAL A 97 3.57 8.93 19.74
CA VAL A 97 4.08 7.63 19.31
C VAL A 97 5.61 7.58 19.35
N THR A 98 6.25 8.73 19.32
CA THR A 98 7.71 8.86 19.46
C THR A 98 8.03 9.56 20.76
N PRO A 99 8.25 8.81 21.88
CA PRO A 99 8.54 9.40 23.18
C PRO A 99 9.83 10.23 23.22
N HIS A 100 10.65 10.13 22.19
CA HIS A 100 11.96 10.78 22.09
C HIS A 100 11.94 11.98 21.15
N GLY A 101 10.88 12.61 20.78
CA GLY A 101 10.83 13.81 19.94
C GLY A 101 11.92 13.88 18.85
N TYR A 102 11.56 14.30 17.67
CA TYR A 102 12.54 14.57 16.62
C TYR A 102 12.90 16.03 16.58
N ARG A 103 14.18 16.35 16.40
CA ARG A 103 14.65 17.70 16.11
C ARG A 103 14.90 17.81 14.62
N VAL A 104 14.24 18.77 13.97
CA VAL A 104 14.32 18.97 12.52
C VAL A 104 14.84 20.37 12.24
N PHE A 105 15.78 20.48 11.31
CA PHE A 105 16.16 21.75 10.70
C PHE A 105 15.30 22.03 9.49
N CYS A 106 14.95 23.29 9.27
CA CYS A 106 14.38 23.76 8.03
C CYS A 106 15.16 24.98 7.56
N LEU A 107 15.78 24.90 6.40
CA LEU A 107 16.49 26.00 5.76
C LEU A 107 15.73 26.43 4.53
N VAL A 108 15.31 27.68 4.46
CA VAL A 108 14.57 28.21 3.32
C VAL A 108 15.44 29.18 2.53
N ARG A 109 15.50 29.01 1.20
CA ARG A 109 16.15 29.91 0.29
C ARG A 109 15.28 30.23 -0.91
N ALA A 110 15.35 31.49 -1.36
CA ALA A 110 14.70 31.92 -2.59
C ALA A 110 15.77 32.39 -3.61
N ALA A 111 15.46 32.19 -4.87
CA ALA A 111 16.27 32.69 -5.97
C ALA A 111 15.34 33.37 -7.01
N GLY A 112 15.72 34.57 -7.50
CA GLY A 112 14.90 35.41 -8.36
C GLY A 112 14.00 36.41 -7.62
N ILE A 113 13.86 36.23 -6.29
CA ILE A 113 13.16 37.20 -5.40
C ILE A 113 13.94 37.25 -4.08
N THR A 114 13.98 38.44 -3.47
CA THR A 114 14.59 38.60 -2.14
C THR A 114 13.50 38.61 -1.09
N PRO A 115 13.50 37.67 -0.14
CA PRO A 115 12.51 37.67 0.94
C PRO A 115 12.49 39.00 1.70
N GLY A 116 11.29 39.43 2.10
CA GLY A 116 11.09 40.69 2.78
C GLY A 116 11.27 41.97 1.94
N ARG A 117 11.68 41.86 0.68
CA ARG A 117 11.80 43.02 -0.24
C ARG A 117 10.72 42.96 -1.31
N PRO A 118 9.95 44.05 -1.51
CA PRO A 118 8.98 44.11 -2.58
C PRO A 118 9.64 44.00 -3.96
N LEU A 119 9.09 43.17 -4.84
CA LEU A 119 9.41 43.10 -6.27
C LEU A 119 8.25 43.76 -7.03
N ILE A 120 8.56 44.80 -7.79
CA ILE A 120 7.57 45.55 -8.56
C ILE A 120 7.60 45.08 -10.01
N LEU A 121 6.48 44.60 -10.50
CA LEU A 121 6.27 44.22 -11.90
C LEU A 121 5.47 45.31 -12.60
N THR A 122 6.04 45.92 -13.62
CA THR A 122 5.32 46.85 -14.48
C THR A 122 4.32 46.13 -15.40
N PRO A 123 3.33 46.79 -15.98
CA PRO A 123 2.40 46.20 -16.93
C PRO A 123 3.09 45.40 -18.04
N GLY A 124 2.69 44.12 -18.22
CA GLY A 124 3.26 43.22 -19.20
C GLY A 124 4.58 42.55 -18.74
N GLU A 125 5.11 42.89 -17.58
CA GLU A 125 6.35 42.26 -17.07
C GLU A 125 6.07 40.88 -16.50
N ARG A 126 7.02 39.99 -16.73
CA ARG A 126 7.01 38.61 -16.25
C ARG A 126 8.27 38.32 -15.41
N VAL A 127 8.08 37.63 -14.29
CA VAL A 127 9.18 37.18 -13.43
C VAL A 127 9.01 35.69 -13.09
N SER A 128 10.12 34.99 -12.99
CA SER A 128 10.14 33.62 -12.41
C SER A 128 11.11 33.58 -11.24
N PHE A 129 10.73 32.87 -10.21
CA PHE A 129 11.56 32.62 -9.05
C PHE A 129 11.30 31.24 -8.46
N THR A 130 12.27 30.75 -7.68
CA THR A 130 12.17 29.47 -7.00
C THR A 130 12.35 29.67 -5.50
N VAL A 131 11.50 29.03 -4.73
CA VAL A 131 11.62 28.90 -3.28
C VAL A 131 11.89 27.44 -2.94
N CYS A 132 12.90 27.18 -2.14
CA CYS A 132 13.25 25.86 -1.70
C CYS A 132 13.38 25.84 -0.18
N ALA A 133 12.75 24.86 0.45
CA ALA A 133 12.86 24.55 1.88
C ALA A 133 13.52 23.18 2.02
N ALA A 134 14.73 23.14 2.55
CA ALA A 134 15.44 21.89 2.84
C ALA A 134 15.26 21.51 4.30
N PHE A 135 14.95 20.23 4.53
CA PHE A 135 14.76 19.65 5.84
C PHE A 135 15.92 18.71 6.18
N GLY A 136 16.23 18.61 7.45
CA GLY A 136 17.24 17.68 7.95
C GLY A 136 16.94 17.26 9.38
N ASN A 137 17.29 16.03 9.71
CA ASN A 137 17.15 15.49 11.05
C ASN A 137 18.37 15.92 11.90
N ALA A 138 18.15 16.69 12.97
CA ALA A 138 19.20 17.19 13.85
C ALA A 138 19.97 16.10 14.61
N GLU A 139 19.47 14.88 14.64
CA GLU A 139 20.14 13.75 15.31
C GLU A 139 21.15 13.05 14.38
N THR A 140 20.86 13.03 13.07
CA THR A 140 21.68 12.33 12.08
C THR A 140 22.40 13.25 11.11
N GLU A 141 21.99 14.52 10.99
CA GLU A 141 22.56 15.51 10.08
C GLU A 141 22.99 16.77 10.83
N ARG A 142 23.96 17.48 10.27
CA ARG A 142 24.35 18.80 10.76
C ARG A 142 23.73 19.90 9.89
N PRO A 143 23.41 21.09 10.43
CA PRO A 143 22.88 22.20 9.66
C PRO A 143 23.74 22.56 8.44
N GLU A 144 25.06 22.41 8.54
CA GLU A 144 26.00 22.66 7.46
C GLU A 144 25.81 21.70 6.29
N ASP A 145 25.48 20.44 6.54
CA ASP A 145 25.26 19.42 5.51
C ASP A 145 23.95 19.70 4.75
N VAL A 146 22.89 20.06 5.48
CA VAL A 146 21.60 20.50 4.91
C VAL A 146 21.77 21.78 4.09
N ARG A 147 22.54 22.77 4.62
CA ARG A 147 22.89 23.99 3.91
C ARG A 147 23.66 23.70 2.63
N LYS A 148 24.64 22.82 2.68
CA LYS A 148 25.42 22.42 1.50
C LYS A 148 24.53 21.79 0.44
N ARG A 149 23.59 20.91 0.81
CA ARG A 149 22.60 20.30 -0.07
C ARG A 149 21.74 21.37 -0.74
N LEU A 150 21.17 22.30 0.03
CA LEU A 150 20.40 23.43 -0.45
C LEU A 150 21.23 24.34 -1.40
N MET A 151 22.49 24.63 -1.06
CA MET A 151 23.38 25.45 -1.88
C MET A 151 23.76 24.75 -3.18
N CYS A 152 24.00 23.44 -3.17
CA CYS A 152 24.27 22.67 -4.39
C CYS A 152 23.07 22.73 -5.35
N TYR A 153 21.87 22.71 -4.82
CA TYR A 153 20.65 22.84 -5.60
C TYR A 153 20.56 24.17 -6.37
N PHE A 154 21.04 25.26 -5.76
CA PHE A 154 21.08 26.59 -6.39
C PHE A 154 22.38 26.91 -7.16
N ALA A 155 23.50 26.23 -6.89
CA ALA A 155 24.81 26.55 -7.45
C ALA A 155 24.95 26.23 -8.95
N GLY A 156 24.15 25.31 -9.47
CA GLY A 156 24.14 24.94 -10.91
C GLY A 156 23.53 25.99 -11.81
N ASN A 157 22.87 27.04 -11.30
CA ASN A 157 22.07 27.95 -12.08
C ASN A 157 22.32 29.43 -11.77
N LYS A 158 23.22 30.02 -12.52
CA LYS A 158 23.33 31.50 -12.60
C LYS A 158 22.18 32.15 -13.42
N GLN A 159 21.34 31.37 -14.09
CA GLN A 159 20.18 31.81 -14.82
C GLN A 159 18.99 30.88 -14.48
N LEU A 160 18.11 31.35 -13.61
CA LEU A 160 16.88 30.68 -13.19
C LEU A 160 15.78 30.59 -14.26
N THR A 161 16.15 30.55 -15.53
CA THR A 161 15.24 30.58 -16.67
C THR A 161 14.87 29.20 -17.22
N GLY A 162 15.25 28.14 -16.51
CA GLY A 162 14.85 26.79 -16.87
C GLY A 162 14.42 26.03 -15.63
N ASN A 163 13.42 25.22 -15.77
CA ASN A 163 12.86 24.34 -14.75
C ASN A 163 13.77 23.12 -14.53
N ILE A 164 15.11 23.33 -14.44
CA ILE A 164 16.09 22.24 -14.28
C ILE A 164 15.73 21.34 -13.09
N TYR A 165 15.19 21.90 -12.02
CA TYR A 165 14.78 21.14 -10.85
C TYR A 165 13.56 20.26 -11.15
N LEU A 166 12.60 20.78 -11.91
CA LEU A 166 11.46 20.01 -12.36
C LEU A 166 11.89 18.92 -13.37
N GLU A 167 12.79 19.27 -14.31
CA GLU A 167 13.32 18.29 -15.27
C GLU A 167 14.01 17.15 -14.54
N ARG A 168 14.84 17.45 -13.53
CA ARG A 168 15.48 16.43 -12.69
C ARG A 168 14.46 15.60 -11.92
N GLN A 169 13.47 16.23 -11.32
CA GLN A 169 12.39 15.53 -10.58
C GLN A 169 11.61 14.58 -11.51
N ILE A 170 11.31 15.02 -12.71
CA ILE A 170 10.66 14.19 -13.73
C ILE A 170 11.58 13.03 -14.13
N GLU A 171 12.87 13.26 -14.32
CA GLU A 171 13.85 12.22 -14.65
C GLU A 171 13.98 11.18 -13.55
N GLU A 172 14.04 11.58 -12.28
CA GLU A 172 14.08 10.67 -11.12
C GLU A 172 12.82 9.80 -11.05
N TYR A 173 11.64 10.37 -11.29
CA TYR A 173 10.40 9.57 -11.37
C TYR A 173 10.39 8.67 -12.61
N SER A 174 10.89 9.13 -13.76
CA SER A 174 10.97 8.32 -14.97
C SER A 174 11.80 7.06 -14.75
N HIS A 175 12.93 7.13 -14.05
CA HIS A 175 13.76 5.96 -13.73
C HIS A 175 12.99 4.87 -12.98
N PHE A 176 12.08 5.26 -12.05
CA PHE A 176 11.23 4.28 -11.40
C PHE A 176 10.24 3.63 -12.38
N TYR A 177 9.63 4.46 -13.25
CA TYR A 177 8.62 3.98 -14.19
C TYR A 177 9.21 3.26 -15.41
N ASP A 178 10.49 3.48 -15.77
CA ASP A 178 11.17 2.78 -16.87
C ASP A 178 11.18 1.24 -16.69
N THR A 179 11.07 0.76 -15.45
CA THR A 179 11.05 -0.66 -15.12
C THR A 179 9.66 -1.17 -14.71
N VAL A 180 8.65 -0.31 -14.74
CA VAL A 180 7.24 -0.68 -14.54
C VAL A 180 6.68 -1.23 -15.84
N PRO A 181 6.02 -2.40 -15.86
CA PRO A 181 5.34 -2.89 -17.06
C PRO A 181 4.24 -1.93 -17.50
N GLU A 182 4.11 -1.76 -18.79
CA GLU A 182 2.97 -1.01 -19.35
C GLU A 182 1.67 -1.80 -19.17
N PHE A 183 0.59 -1.11 -18.87
CA PHE A 183 -0.76 -1.65 -18.93
C PHE A 183 -1.71 -0.59 -19.49
N GLU A 184 -2.44 -0.99 -20.52
CA GLU A 184 -3.48 -0.18 -21.14
C GLU A 184 -4.69 -1.07 -21.47
N CYS A 185 -5.88 -0.57 -21.21
CA CYS A 185 -7.11 -1.27 -21.57
C CYS A 185 -8.24 -0.31 -21.95
N SER A 186 -9.37 -0.87 -22.39
CA SER A 186 -10.55 -0.09 -22.77
C SER A 186 -11.35 0.49 -21.60
N ASP A 187 -10.93 0.27 -20.35
CA ASP A 187 -11.56 0.80 -19.14
C ASP A 187 -10.68 1.87 -18.49
N ALA A 188 -11.15 3.11 -18.50
CA ALA A 188 -10.41 4.25 -17.97
C ALA A 188 -10.20 4.18 -16.44
N VAL A 189 -11.11 3.54 -15.71
CA VAL A 189 -10.97 3.36 -14.24
C VAL A 189 -9.78 2.45 -13.94
N LEU A 190 -9.69 1.31 -14.65
CA LEU A 190 -8.59 0.37 -14.46
C LEU A 190 -7.23 0.99 -14.84
N ASN A 191 -7.17 1.71 -15.96
CA ASN A 191 -5.94 2.42 -16.39
C ASN A 191 -5.49 3.41 -15.32
N LYS A 192 -6.42 4.23 -14.81
CA LYS A 192 -6.09 5.26 -13.82
C LYS A 192 -5.72 4.66 -12.46
N THR A 193 -6.36 3.55 -12.09
CA THR A 193 -6.01 2.82 -10.85
C THR A 193 -4.61 2.21 -10.97
N TRP A 194 -4.24 1.67 -12.14
CA TRP A 194 -2.90 1.16 -12.40
C TRP A 194 -1.83 2.23 -12.18
N GLU A 195 -1.98 3.41 -12.81
CA GLU A 195 -1.06 4.53 -12.64
C GLU A 195 -0.96 4.97 -11.18
N TYR A 196 -2.11 5.14 -10.52
CA TYR A 196 -2.17 5.59 -9.12
C TYR A 196 -1.58 4.56 -8.15
N ARG A 197 -1.77 3.27 -8.39
CA ARG A 197 -1.18 2.23 -7.53
C ARG A 197 0.35 2.24 -7.57
N TRP A 198 0.96 2.40 -8.75
CA TRP A 198 2.40 2.56 -8.88
C TRP A 198 2.91 3.84 -8.20
N TYR A 199 2.15 4.92 -8.30
CA TYR A 199 2.45 6.16 -7.57
C TYR A 199 2.48 5.93 -6.05
N ILE A 200 1.48 5.23 -5.46
CA ILE A 200 1.47 4.90 -4.04
C ILE A 200 2.74 4.13 -3.66
N LEU A 201 3.11 3.11 -4.43
CA LEU A 201 4.31 2.30 -4.18
C LEU A 201 5.58 3.14 -4.23
N LYS A 202 5.76 3.99 -5.25
CA LYS A 202 6.93 4.89 -5.35
C LYS A 202 7.02 5.82 -4.13
N ASN A 203 5.90 6.43 -3.73
CA ASN A 203 5.89 7.43 -2.67
C ASN A 203 5.81 6.85 -1.25
N SER A 204 5.55 5.56 -1.10
CA SER A 204 5.61 4.86 0.19
C SER A 204 6.95 4.18 0.43
N TRP A 205 7.87 4.24 -0.53
CA TRP A 205 9.23 3.74 -0.37
C TRP A 205 10.06 4.70 0.46
N ALA A 206 10.83 4.17 1.40
CA ALA A 206 11.78 4.91 2.20
C ALA A 206 13.08 4.12 2.40
N GLU A 207 14.17 4.83 2.46
CA GLU A 207 15.50 4.33 2.82
C GLU A 207 15.94 5.01 4.12
N PRO A 208 15.32 4.64 5.26
CA PRO A 208 15.61 5.26 6.52
C PRO A 208 17.03 4.92 6.96
N ASN A 209 17.77 5.94 7.35
CA ASN A 209 19.14 5.78 7.83
C ASN A 209 19.17 5.83 9.36
N TYR A 210 18.70 4.76 9.99
CA TYR A 210 18.64 4.60 11.44
C TYR A 210 19.45 3.40 11.91
N GLU A 211 19.80 3.37 13.22
CA GLU A 211 20.65 2.32 13.79
C GLU A 211 20.06 0.90 13.65
N ASN A 212 18.72 0.77 13.63
CA ASN A 212 18.01 -0.50 13.58
C ASN A 212 17.34 -0.81 12.23
N ILE A 213 17.45 0.07 11.22
CA ILE A 213 16.89 -0.13 9.89
C ILE A 213 17.99 0.12 8.86
N HIS A 214 18.52 -0.96 8.30
CA HIS A 214 19.70 -0.92 7.44
C HIS A 214 19.35 -1.01 5.94
N HIS A 215 18.11 -1.35 5.63
CA HIS A 215 17.62 -1.57 4.27
C HIS A 215 16.35 -0.78 4.01
N GLY A 216 15.99 -0.64 2.73
CA GLY A 216 14.78 0.05 2.32
C GLY A 216 13.51 -0.62 2.84
N VAL A 217 12.52 0.18 3.17
CA VAL A 217 11.21 -0.26 3.68
C VAL A 217 10.08 0.33 2.86
N MET A 218 9.02 -0.44 2.71
CA MET A 218 7.77 0.03 2.14
C MET A 218 6.81 0.37 3.27
N TYR A 219 6.43 1.63 3.38
CA TYR A 219 5.48 2.08 4.38
C TYR A 219 4.06 1.62 4.06
N GLU A 220 3.32 1.24 5.08
CA GLU A 220 1.90 0.87 4.97
C GLU A 220 1.02 2.10 4.70
N GLY A 221 1.43 3.25 5.20
CA GLY A 221 0.79 4.53 4.97
C GLY A 221 1.73 5.67 5.26
N ARG A 222 1.38 6.87 4.82
CA ARG A 222 2.21 8.07 4.97
C ARG A 222 1.91 8.85 6.24
N SER A 223 1.01 8.33 7.08
CA SER A 223 0.59 8.93 8.38
C SER A 223 0.17 10.39 8.28
N HIS A 224 -0.66 10.69 7.30
CA HIS A 224 -1.19 12.03 7.09
C HIS A 224 -2.40 12.32 7.97
N LYS A 225 -2.49 11.76 9.17
CA LYS A 225 -3.49 12.23 10.12
C LYS A 225 -3.26 13.71 10.38
N MET A 226 -3.82 14.51 9.50
CA MET A 226 -4.02 15.91 9.70
C MET A 226 -5.02 16.02 10.84
N GLY A 227 -4.54 16.28 12.04
CA GLY A 227 -5.40 16.65 13.16
C GLY A 227 -6.26 17.85 12.79
N LYS A 228 -7.08 18.34 13.70
CA LYS A 228 -7.97 19.48 13.49
C LYS A 228 -7.26 20.78 13.03
N THR A 229 -5.94 20.80 13.12
CA THR A 229 -5.09 21.84 12.54
C THR A 229 -4.32 21.24 11.37
N PRO A 230 -4.33 21.86 10.17
CA PRO A 230 -3.46 21.48 9.08
C PRO A 230 -2.03 21.33 9.61
N PHE A 231 -1.36 20.24 9.26
CA PHE A 231 0.04 19.99 9.61
C PHE A 231 0.33 19.39 11.00
N ARG A 232 -0.63 19.10 11.84
CA ARG A 232 -0.37 18.30 13.02
C ARG A 232 -0.34 16.83 12.62
N CYS A 233 0.84 16.31 12.39
CA CYS A 233 1.06 14.88 12.18
C CYS A 233 0.76 14.15 13.50
N GLU A 234 -0.44 13.59 13.64
CA GLU A 234 -0.80 12.74 14.78
C GLU A 234 -0.46 11.28 14.46
N GLY A 235 0.78 10.95 14.36
CA GLY A 235 1.16 9.56 14.34
C GLY A 235 1.98 9.14 13.13
N TRP A 236 3.10 8.59 13.45
CA TRP A 236 4.02 7.90 12.57
C TRP A 236 3.69 6.40 12.52
N GLU A 237 2.43 6.02 12.81
CA GLU A 237 2.02 4.62 12.99
C GLU A 237 2.29 3.74 11.78
N PHE A 238 2.14 4.30 10.58
CA PHE A 238 2.25 3.56 9.33
C PHE A 238 3.56 3.81 8.58
N THR A 239 4.38 4.78 9.02
CA THR A 239 5.72 5.07 8.46
C THR A 239 6.78 4.17 9.09
N ARG A 240 6.65 2.87 8.87
CA ARG A 240 7.51 1.84 9.43
C ARG A 240 7.40 0.54 8.63
N LEU A 241 8.31 -0.39 8.86
CA LEU A 241 8.11 -1.76 8.40
C LEU A 241 6.97 -2.40 9.21
N ILE A 242 5.92 -2.83 8.53
CA ILE A 242 4.81 -3.58 9.12
C ILE A 242 4.69 -4.94 8.43
N PRO A 243 4.99 -6.06 9.11
CA PRO A 243 4.98 -7.38 8.48
C PRO A 243 3.61 -7.82 7.94
N LEU A 244 2.51 -7.21 8.39
CA LEU A 244 1.17 -7.49 7.89
C LEU A 244 1.04 -7.14 6.40
N SER A 245 1.45 -5.92 6.02
CA SER A 245 1.29 -5.38 4.66
C SER A 245 2.44 -5.72 3.72
N THR A 246 3.62 -6.00 4.25
CA THR A 246 4.81 -6.30 3.45
C THR A 246 4.58 -7.39 2.39
N PRO A 247 3.87 -8.51 2.65
CA PRO A 247 3.58 -9.49 1.61
C PRO A 247 2.74 -8.95 0.44
N LEU A 248 1.79 -8.05 0.69
CA LEU A 248 1.00 -7.41 -0.38
C LEU A 248 1.90 -6.54 -1.26
N HIS A 249 2.79 -5.78 -0.62
CA HIS A 249 3.75 -4.94 -1.34
C HIS A 249 4.71 -5.77 -2.20
N ILE A 250 5.22 -6.89 -1.68
CA ILE A 250 6.05 -7.83 -2.46
C ILE A 250 5.26 -8.37 -3.65
N MET A 251 4.00 -8.77 -3.46
CA MET A 251 3.17 -9.34 -4.52
C MET A 251 2.86 -8.32 -5.64
N ASP A 252 2.68 -7.05 -5.32
CA ASP A 252 2.52 -6.00 -6.33
C ASP A 252 3.88 -5.65 -6.98
N LEU A 253 4.93 -5.40 -6.18
CA LEU A 253 6.24 -4.99 -6.68
C LEU A 253 6.99 -6.08 -7.45
N ARG A 254 6.70 -7.36 -7.22
CA ARG A 254 7.34 -8.45 -7.99
C ARG A 254 7.13 -8.32 -9.49
N TRP A 255 6.11 -7.59 -9.93
CA TRP A 255 5.83 -7.35 -11.33
C TRP A 255 6.67 -6.23 -11.96
N LYS A 256 7.41 -5.46 -11.15
CA LYS A 256 8.40 -4.50 -11.65
C LYS A 256 9.57 -5.26 -12.30
N ASN A 257 10.08 -4.78 -13.42
CA ASN A 257 11.14 -5.47 -14.18
C ASN A 257 12.54 -5.36 -13.52
N ASP A 258 12.65 -4.70 -12.37
CA ASP A 258 13.83 -4.75 -11.51
C ASP A 258 13.47 -5.31 -10.12
N THR A 259 14.46 -5.86 -9.44
CA THR A 259 14.27 -6.59 -8.19
C THR A 259 14.71 -5.83 -6.95
N ALA A 260 15.30 -4.64 -7.11
CA ALA A 260 16.03 -3.97 -6.04
C ALA A 260 15.16 -3.70 -4.81
N MET A 261 13.99 -3.06 -4.99
CA MET A 261 13.11 -2.71 -3.87
C MET A 261 12.60 -3.96 -3.12
N VAL A 262 12.25 -5.02 -3.83
CA VAL A 262 11.78 -6.27 -3.19
C VAL A 262 12.90 -6.94 -2.40
N MET A 263 14.12 -6.94 -2.93
CA MET A 263 15.29 -7.50 -2.23
C MET A 263 15.59 -6.73 -0.95
N GLU A 264 15.55 -5.40 -0.98
CA GLU A 264 15.68 -4.56 0.22
C GLU A 264 14.59 -4.84 1.26
N MET A 265 13.33 -4.95 0.84
CA MET A 265 12.22 -5.29 1.72
C MET A 265 12.39 -6.67 2.38
N ILE A 266 12.90 -7.65 1.64
CA ILE A 266 13.22 -8.98 2.19
C ILE A 266 14.31 -8.83 3.26
N GLN A 267 15.38 -8.09 3.00
CA GLN A 267 16.43 -7.86 4.00
C GLN A 267 15.89 -7.16 5.26
N SER A 268 15.05 -6.14 5.11
CA SER A 268 14.39 -5.48 6.24
C SER A 268 13.54 -6.42 7.09
N LEU A 269 12.85 -7.40 6.48
CA LEU A 269 12.16 -8.45 7.24
C LEU A 269 13.13 -9.33 8.03
N LEU A 270 14.26 -9.73 7.42
CA LEU A 270 15.28 -10.53 8.10
C LEU A 270 15.90 -9.75 9.27
N ASP A 271 16.21 -8.48 9.06
CA ASP A 271 16.74 -7.59 10.10
C ASP A 271 15.76 -7.47 11.27
N SER A 272 14.44 -7.38 11.00
CA SER A 272 13.42 -7.30 12.04
C SER A 272 13.37 -8.54 12.94
N GLN A 273 13.74 -9.70 12.42
CA GLN A 273 13.86 -10.94 13.19
C GLN A 273 15.16 -10.96 14.01
N GLU A 274 16.27 -10.52 13.43
CA GLU A 274 17.58 -10.51 14.08
C GLU A 274 17.66 -9.47 15.20
N GLU A 275 17.16 -8.27 14.98
CA GLU A 275 17.08 -7.20 15.98
C GLU A 275 16.18 -7.58 17.19
N ASN A 276 15.14 -8.35 16.94
CA ASN A 276 14.27 -8.83 18.01
C ASN A 276 14.97 -9.78 18.99
N GLY A 277 15.78 -10.74 18.50
CA GLY A 277 16.61 -11.64 19.29
C GLY A 277 15.88 -12.57 20.29
N GLU A 278 14.54 -12.51 20.37
CA GLU A 278 13.76 -13.19 21.43
C GLU A 278 12.93 -14.37 20.92
N ASP A 279 12.11 -14.15 19.88
CA ASP A 279 11.07 -15.12 19.50
C ASP A 279 11.11 -15.58 18.03
N ASP A 280 12.06 -15.11 17.24
CA ASP A 280 12.23 -15.42 15.81
C ASP A 280 11.04 -14.98 14.92
N LEU A 281 10.22 -14.05 15.37
CA LEU A 281 9.12 -13.50 14.58
C LEU A 281 9.55 -12.25 13.81
N PHE A 282 8.96 -12.03 12.63
CA PHE A 282 9.02 -10.75 11.96
C PHE A 282 8.21 -9.71 12.73
N ARG A 283 8.84 -8.60 13.05
CA ARG A 283 8.24 -7.55 13.89
C ARG A 283 8.18 -6.22 13.16
N VAL A 284 7.29 -5.36 13.64
CA VAL A 284 7.31 -3.95 13.25
C VAL A 284 8.66 -3.36 13.62
N LEU A 285 9.33 -2.74 12.63
CA LEU A 285 10.49 -1.90 12.86
C LEU A 285 10.13 -0.44 12.60
N ALA A 286 10.29 0.35 13.61
CA ALA A 286 10.27 1.81 13.56
C ALA A 286 11.59 2.33 14.09
N VAL A 287 11.80 3.62 13.95
CA VAL A 287 12.93 4.31 14.58
C VAL A 287 12.88 4.09 16.09
N ASP A 288 13.95 3.52 16.64
CA ASP A 288 14.14 3.24 18.07
C ASP A 288 13.07 2.35 18.71
N GLU A 289 12.25 1.64 17.92
CA GLU A 289 11.20 0.77 18.45
C GLU A 289 11.12 -0.55 17.68
N ILE A 290 11.08 -1.65 18.44
CA ILE A 290 10.67 -2.96 17.94
C ILE A 290 9.23 -3.18 18.40
N GLY A 291 8.31 -3.14 17.46
CA GLY A 291 6.89 -3.24 17.73
C GLY A 291 6.34 -4.68 17.72
N PRO A 292 5.03 -4.85 17.66
CA PRO A 292 4.39 -6.16 17.68
C PRO A 292 4.69 -6.98 16.41
N ALA A 293 4.59 -8.30 16.54
CA ALA A 293 4.52 -9.20 15.40
C ALA A 293 3.06 -9.33 14.94
N TYR A 294 2.86 -9.26 13.63
CA TYR A 294 1.57 -9.51 12.99
C TYR A 294 1.58 -10.83 12.21
N SER A 295 0.43 -11.51 12.15
CA SER A 295 0.28 -12.65 11.24
C SER A 295 0.35 -12.19 9.78
N ASN A 296 1.11 -12.91 8.96
CA ASN A 296 1.37 -12.56 7.56
C ASN A 296 1.72 -13.79 6.72
N PHE A 297 1.83 -13.63 5.40
CA PHE A 297 2.18 -14.68 4.44
C PHE A 297 3.50 -14.38 3.69
N ALA A 298 4.49 -13.84 4.39
CA ALA A 298 5.72 -13.33 3.78
C ALA A 298 6.50 -14.39 3.01
N ALA A 299 6.67 -15.60 3.57
CA ALA A 299 7.41 -16.67 2.88
C ALA A 299 6.76 -17.07 1.53
N TRP A 300 5.42 -17.05 1.48
CA TRP A 300 4.69 -17.27 0.22
C TRP A 300 4.93 -16.16 -0.78
N ALA A 301 4.82 -14.90 -0.38
CA ALA A 301 5.05 -13.75 -1.25
C ALA A 301 6.49 -13.75 -1.79
N ILE A 302 7.48 -14.03 -0.94
CA ILE A 302 8.89 -14.17 -1.32
C ILE A 302 9.07 -15.32 -2.33
N TYR A 303 8.44 -16.48 -2.11
CA TYR A 303 8.50 -17.57 -3.09
C TYR A 303 7.91 -17.16 -4.44
N GLN A 304 6.77 -16.46 -4.46
CA GLN A 304 6.16 -15.94 -5.69
C GLN A 304 7.06 -14.94 -6.42
N PHE A 305 7.82 -14.14 -5.69
CA PHE A 305 8.84 -13.26 -6.26
C PHE A 305 9.96 -14.08 -6.94
N TYR A 306 10.53 -15.08 -6.27
CA TYR A 306 11.58 -15.91 -6.85
C TYR A 306 11.08 -16.80 -7.99
N LEU A 307 9.80 -17.16 -8.05
CA LEU A 307 9.24 -17.85 -9.23
C LEU A 307 9.28 -16.96 -10.47
N LEU A 308 8.96 -15.67 -10.30
CA LEU A 308 8.96 -14.71 -11.41
C LEU A 308 10.37 -14.33 -11.84
N HIS A 309 11.29 -14.12 -10.86
CA HIS A 309 12.67 -13.69 -11.07
C HIS A 309 13.67 -14.85 -10.84
N GLY A 310 13.47 -15.96 -11.51
CA GLY A 310 14.23 -17.21 -11.32
C GLY A 310 15.71 -17.16 -11.63
N GLU A 311 16.24 -16.04 -12.10
CA GLU A 311 17.67 -15.77 -12.28
C GLU A 311 18.40 -15.66 -10.94
N THR A 312 17.71 -15.19 -9.91
CA THR A 312 18.22 -15.06 -8.55
C THR A 312 17.78 -16.27 -7.74
N ARG A 313 18.71 -16.95 -7.09
CA ARG A 313 18.38 -18.06 -6.20
C ARG A 313 18.29 -17.58 -4.75
N PRO A 314 17.32 -18.09 -3.97
CA PRO A 314 17.25 -17.81 -2.54
C PRO A 314 18.53 -18.30 -1.84
N ASP A 315 19.10 -17.48 -0.99
CA ASP A 315 20.30 -17.83 -0.23
C ASP A 315 19.98 -18.62 1.06
N GLY A 316 21.03 -19.06 1.77
CA GLY A 316 20.89 -19.83 3.00
C GLY A 316 20.34 -18.98 4.17
N ARG A 317 20.75 -17.70 4.29
CA ARG A 317 20.29 -16.80 5.35
C ARG A 317 18.76 -16.64 5.28
N LEU A 318 18.24 -16.42 4.08
CA LEU A 318 16.79 -16.30 3.85
C LEU A 318 16.03 -17.56 4.28
N THR A 319 16.45 -18.74 3.77
CA THR A 319 15.72 -19.98 4.10
C THR A 319 15.84 -20.36 5.56
N ASP A 320 16.99 -20.16 6.20
CA ASP A 320 17.20 -20.42 7.63
C ASP A 320 16.37 -19.45 8.50
N SER A 321 16.25 -18.19 8.11
CA SER A 321 15.39 -17.22 8.77
C SER A 321 13.91 -17.60 8.70
N LEU A 322 13.44 -17.99 7.51
CA LEU A 322 12.05 -18.43 7.32
C LEU A 322 11.76 -19.75 8.04
N GLU A 323 12.73 -20.64 8.16
CA GLU A 323 12.59 -21.89 8.93
C GLU A 323 12.38 -21.56 10.42
N ARG A 324 13.23 -20.71 11.00
CA ARG A 324 13.06 -20.22 12.38
C ARG A 324 11.71 -19.52 12.59
N TYR A 325 11.29 -18.70 11.63
CA TYR A 325 10.00 -18.01 11.67
C TYR A 325 8.81 -18.99 11.72
N ILE A 326 8.83 -20.05 10.91
CA ILE A 326 7.78 -21.08 10.88
C ILE A 326 7.81 -21.89 12.19
N GLU A 327 8.98 -22.26 12.71
CA GLU A 327 9.12 -22.96 13.99
C GLU A 327 8.66 -22.10 15.17
N ALA A 328 8.90 -20.77 15.12
CA ALA A 328 8.41 -19.83 16.12
C ALA A 328 6.86 -19.78 16.12
N HIS A 329 6.24 -19.80 14.96
CA HIS A 329 4.78 -19.88 14.84
C HIS A 329 4.21 -21.16 15.42
N ASP A 330 4.84 -22.33 15.16
CA ASP A 330 4.43 -23.61 15.75
C ASP A 330 4.51 -23.54 17.28
N ARG A 331 5.61 -23.04 17.80
CA ARG A 331 5.87 -22.96 19.24
C ARG A 331 4.94 -22.00 19.98
N LEU A 332 4.69 -20.83 19.40
CA LEU A 332 3.98 -19.74 20.08
C LEU A 332 2.47 -19.76 19.86
N TYR A 333 2.03 -20.23 18.70
CA TYR A 333 0.63 -20.14 18.28
C TYR A 333 0.01 -21.49 17.93
N GLY A 334 0.82 -22.50 17.58
CA GLY A 334 0.31 -23.82 17.21
C GLY A 334 -0.40 -24.52 18.37
N ALA A 335 -1.59 -25.03 18.12
CA ALA A 335 -2.25 -25.94 19.05
C ALA A 335 -1.58 -27.32 18.99
N GLU A 336 -1.28 -27.92 20.14
CA GLU A 336 -0.50 -29.17 20.24
C GLU A 336 -1.14 -30.34 19.47
N GLU A 337 -2.49 -30.40 19.43
CA GLU A 337 -3.21 -31.53 18.85
C GLU A 337 -3.29 -31.50 17.31
N ASP A 338 -3.41 -30.31 16.70
CA ASP A 338 -3.79 -30.14 15.30
C ASP A 338 -2.97 -29.10 14.53
N GLY A 339 -2.11 -28.33 15.22
CA GLY A 339 -1.29 -27.27 14.61
C GLY A 339 -2.05 -26.03 14.18
N LEU A 340 -3.38 -25.96 14.41
CA LEU A 340 -4.17 -24.77 14.13
C LEU A 340 -3.68 -23.59 14.98
N GLN A 341 -3.61 -22.41 14.38
CA GLN A 341 -2.95 -21.28 15.00
C GLN A 341 -3.88 -20.50 15.93
N ILE A 342 -3.54 -20.46 17.22
CA ILE A 342 -4.31 -19.77 18.27
C ILE A 342 -3.88 -18.29 18.35
N GLU A 343 -4.86 -17.39 18.28
CA GLU A 343 -4.64 -15.98 18.57
C GLU A 343 -5.23 -15.61 19.94
N ARG A 344 -4.39 -14.99 20.77
CA ARG A 344 -4.71 -14.56 22.13
C ARG A 344 -4.90 -13.06 22.26
N ILE A 345 -4.45 -12.29 21.26
CA ILE A 345 -4.48 -10.83 21.24
C ILE A 345 -5.03 -10.41 19.88
N HIS A 346 -6.31 -10.03 19.83
CA HIS A 346 -7.01 -9.78 18.55
C HIS A 346 -6.32 -8.72 17.67
N GLN A 347 -5.62 -7.74 18.25
CA GLN A 347 -4.89 -6.70 17.51
C GLN A 347 -3.71 -7.27 16.69
N ARG A 348 -3.13 -8.41 17.09
CA ARG A 348 -1.99 -9.03 16.40
C ARG A 348 -2.35 -9.71 15.07
N THR A 349 -3.62 -9.80 14.73
CA THR A 349 -4.05 -10.22 13.40
C THR A 349 -3.97 -9.10 12.36
N GLY A 350 -3.85 -7.84 12.79
CA GLY A 350 -4.08 -6.66 11.96
C GLY A 350 -5.54 -6.54 11.49
N LYS A 351 -6.46 -7.24 12.17
CA LYS A 351 -7.90 -7.25 11.93
C LYS A 351 -8.62 -7.17 13.27
N GLU A 352 -8.48 -6.01 13.89
CA GLU A 352 -8.92 -5.72 15.24
C GLU A 352 -10.44 -5.80 15.35
N TYR A 353 -10.91 -6.28 16.49
CA TYR A 353 -12.33 -6.32 16.83
C TYR A 353 -13.21 -7.15 15.89
N GLN A 354 -12.68 -8.20 15.25
CA GLN A 354 -13.55 -9.13 14.53
C GLN A 354 -14.55 -9.79 15.48
N PRO A 355 -15.86 -9.81 15.15
CA PRO A 355 -16.90 -10.24 16.08
C PRO A 355 -16.80 -11.67 16.60
N SER A 356 -16.10 -12.57 15.89
CA SER A 356 -15.91 -13.97 16.35
C SER A 356 -15.28 -14.09 17.73
N TYR A 357 -14.43 -13.14 18.15
CA TYR A 357 -13.84 -13.11 19.49
C TYR A 357 -14.87 -12.93 20.61
N TRP A 358 -16.03 -12.34 20.32
CA TRP A 358 -17.10 -12.06 21.27
C TRP A 358 -18.35 -12.93 21.05
N TYR A 359 -18.30 -13.87 20.13
CA TYR A 359 -19.42 -14.77 19.83
C TYR A 359 -19.89 -15.54 21.08
N PHE A 360 -18.97 -16.15 21.82
CA PHE A 360 -19.27 -16.97 23.00
C PHE A 360 -19.75 -16.17 24.21
N SER A 361 -19.53 -14.87 24.24
CA SER A 361 -20.01 -13.95 25.28
C SER A 361 -21.27 -13.17 24.88
N GLY A 362 -21.82 -13.43 23.68
CA GLY A 362 -23.07 -12.82 23.22
C GLY A 362 -22.97 -11.35 22.82
N TYR A 363 -21.83 -10.92 22.30
CA TYR A 363 -21.57 -9.57 21.80
C TYR A 363 -21.85 -8.47 22.83
N PRO A 364 -21.11 -8.41 23.95
CA PRO A 364 -21.35 -7.45 25.00
C PRO A 364 -21.13 -5.99 24.52
N ALA A 365 -21.88 -5.07 25.07
CA ALA A 365 -21.70 -3.64 24.80
C ALA A 365 -20.32 -3.15 25.24
N ASP A 366 -19.80 -3.69 26.35
CA ASP A 366 -18.43 -3.43 26.84
C ASP A 366 -17.44 -4.46 26.22
N TYR A 367 -17.24 -4.34 24.90
CA TYR A 367 -16.31 -5.19 24.17
C TYR A 367 -14.81 -4.91 24.48
N LYS A 368 -14.50 -3.79 25.13
CA LYS A 368 -13.14 -3.45 25.57
C LYS A 368 -12.72 -4.21 26.83
N ASN A 369 -13.67 -4.80 27.55
CA ASN A 369 -13.38 -5.63 28.72
C ASN A 369 -12.69 -6.93 28.27
N PRO A 370 -11.43 -7.18 28.67
CA PRO A 370 -10.67 -8.36 28.25
C PRO A 370 -11.31 -9.68 28.69
N ASP A 371 -12.16 -9.68 29.72
CA ASP A 371 -12.85 -10.87 30.18
C ASP A 371 -14.01 -11.30 29.26
N THR A 372 -14.36 -10.50 28.28
CA THR A 372 -15.48 -10.77 27.38
C THR A 372 -15.06 -11.41 26.06
N TYR A 373 -13.79 -11.37 25.68
CA TYR A 373 -13.37 -12.00 24.43
C TYR A 373 -12.68 -13.35 24.65
N THR A 374 -12.87 -14.23 23.68
CA THR A 374 -12.37 -15.62 23.73
C THR A 374 -11.18 -15.78 22.80
N TRP A 375 -10.15 -16.48 23.23
CA TRP A 375 -9.06 -16.92 22.36
C TRP A 375 -9.58 -17.88 21.31
N LEU A 376 -9.09 -17.76 20.09
CA LEU A 376 -9.60 -18.52 18.96
C LEU A 376 -8.46 -19.20 18.20
N LYS A 377 -8.70 -20.43 17.72
CA LYS A 377 -7.98 -20.96 16.57
C LYS A 377 -8.51 -20.22 15.34
N ARG A 378 -7.65 -19.43 14.71
CA ARG A 378 -8.05 -18.48 13.67
C ARG A 378 -7.89 -19.06 12.27
N VAL A 379 -8.90 -18.82 11.42
CA VAL A 379 -8.85 -19.21 9.99
C VAL A 379 -7.69 -18.51 9.29
N ASP A 380 -7.63 -17.17 9.36
CA ASP A 380 -6.61 -16.37 8.66
C ASP A 380 -5.18 -16.69 9.11
N ARG A 381 -4.95 -16.80 10.42
CA ARG A 381 -3.61 -17.11 10.94
C ARG A 381 -3.17 -18.54 10.54
N SER A 382 -4.08 -19.50 10.56
CA SER A 382 -3.79 -20.88 10.15
C SER A 382 -3.52 -20.98 8.64
N VAL A 383 -4.25 -20.23 7.82
CA VAL A 383 -4.02 -20.16 6.37
C VAL A 383 -2.70 -19.45 6.03
N TYR A 384 -2.37 -18.35 6.71
CA TYR A 384 -1.08 -17.70 6.52
C TYR A 384 0.09 -18.62 6.91
N HIS A 385 -0.04 -19.35 8.00
CA HIS A 385 0.97 -20.33 8.40
C HIS A 385 1.14 -21.43 7.35
N TYR A 386 0.03 -21.97 6.81
CA TYR A 386 0.08 -22.91 5.68
C TYR A 386 0.80 -22.32 4.47
N LEU A 387 0.47 -21.10 4.08
CA LEU A 387 1.13 -20.44 2.94
C LEU A 387 2.62 -20.21 3.19
N ASN A 388 3.03 -19.86 4.41
CA ASN A 388 4.45 -19.72 4.76
C ASN A 388 5.19 -21.05 4.67
N ILE A 389 4.59 -22.15 5.13
CA ILE A 389 5.16 -23.50 4.98
C ILE A 389 5.32 -23.85 3.50
N LYS A 390 4.30 -23.60 2.68
CA LYS A 390 4.34 -23.84 1.22
C LYS A 390 5.37 -22.96 0.53
N GLY A 391 5.47 -21.69 0.94
CA GLY A 391 6.47 -20.75 0.43
C GLY A 391 7.90 -21.24 0.68
N LEU A 392 8.20 -21.63 1.92
CA LEU A 392 9.52 -22.16 2.27
C LEU A 392 9.81 -23.49 1.56
N ALA A 393 8.82 -24.37 1.40
CA ALA A 393 8.98 -25.60 0.62
C ALA A 393 9.37 -25.30 -0.82
N GLY A 394 8.70 -24.32 -1.46
CA GLY A 394 9.04 -23.86 -2.81
C GLY A 394 10.46 -23.28 -2.90
N LEU A 395 10.84 -22.42 -1.93
CA LEU A 395 12.20 -21.87 -1.88
C LEU A 395 13.28 -22.96 -1.74
N TYR A 396 13.04 -23.99 -0.93
CA TYR A 396 13.95 -25.13 -0.85
C TYR A 396 14.06 -25.91 -2.18
N ARG A 397 12.94 -26.08 -2.93
CA ARG A 397 13.00 -26.67 -4.30
C ARG A 397 13.84 -25.83 -5.24
N LEU A 398 13.66 -24.52 -5.25
CA LEU A 398 14.49 -23.62 -6.08
C LEU A 398 15.98 -23.70 -5.74
N ARG A 399 16.32 -24.11 -4.50
CA ARG A 399 17.69 -24.41 -4.08
C ARG A 399 18.15 -25.83 -4.40
N GLY A 400 17.24 -26.74 -4.78
CA GLY A 400 17.53 -28.17 -5.00
C GLY A 400 17.52 -29.01 -3.70
N GLU A 401 16.93 -28.50 -2.62
CA GLU A 401 16.85 -29.16 -1.31
C GLU A 401 15.54 -29.96 -1.16
N GLU A 402 15.27 -30.87 -2.06
CA GLU A 402 14.01 -31.64 -2.19
C GLU A 402 13.58 -32.34 -0.89
N ALA A 403 14.52 -32.89 -0.12
CA ALA A 403 14.19 -33.58 1.11
C ALA A 403 13.53 -32.65 2.15
N LYS A 404 14.05 -31.44 2.31
CA LYS A 404 13.45 -30.43 3.20
C LYS A 404 12.09 -29.95 2.66
N ALA A 405 12.01 -29.71 1.35
CA ALA A 405 10.77 -29.31 0.71
C ALA A 405 9.65 -30.33 0.96
N ASN A 406 9.92 -31.62 0.79
CA ASN A 406 8.94 -32.69 0.98
C ASN A 406 8.45 -32.78 2.45
N LEU A 407 9.33 -32.61 3.44
CA LEU A 407 8.92 -32.57 4.86
C LEU A 407 7.96 -31.40 5.15
N LEU A 408 8.20 -30.24 4.55
CA LEU A 408 7.32 -29.08 4.69
C LEU A 408 5.98 -29.29 3.97
N GLU A 409 5.99 -29.95 2.80
CA GLU A 409 4.75 -30.30 2.09
C GLU A 409 3.87 -31.24 2.93
N GLU A 410 4.46 -32.27 3.55
CA GLU A 410 3.72 -33.16 4.48
C GLU A 410 3.13 -32.40 5.66
N LYS A 411 3.88 -31.42 6.19
CA LYS A 411 3.39 -30.56 7.28
C LYS A 411 2.23 -29.68 6.82
N ALA A 412 2.36 -29.04 5.65
CA ALA A 412 1.31 -28.22 5.05
C ALA A 412 0.04 -29.04 4.80
N GLU A 413 0.16 -30.27 4.29
CA GLU A 413 -0.97 -31.15 4.01
C GLU A 413 -1.73 -31.54 5.30
N LYS A 414 -1.03 -31.83 6.38
CA LYS A 414 -1.64 -32.11 7.67
C LYS A 414 -2.45 -30.89 8.17
N LEU A 415 -1.87 -29.70 8.11
CA LEU A 415 -2.56 -28.47 8.51
C LEU A 415 -3.79 -28.20 7.64
N CYS A 416 -3.67 -28.38 6.31
CA CYS A 416 -4.77 -28.27 5.37
C CYS A 416 -5.92 -29.23 5.71
N CYS A 417 -5.62 -30.48 6.04
CA CYS A 417 -6.61 -31.47 6.47
C CYS A 417 -7.35 -31.03 7.74
N GLU A 418 -6.64 -30.53 8.75
CA GLU A 418 -7.27 -30.10 10.01
C GLU A 418 -8.14 -28.83 9.82
N ILE A 419 -7.71 -27.86 9.01
CA ILE A 419 -8.52 -26.70 8.65
C ILE A 419 -9.83 -27.14 7.98
N ASN A 420 -9.76 -27.99 6.96
CA ASN A 420 -10.96 -28.46 6.24
C ASN A 420 -11.88 -29.30 7.11
N LYS A 421 -11.34 -30.11 8.03
CA LYS A 421 -12.09 -30.99 8.90
C LYS A 421 -12.79 -30.25 10.04
N LYS A 422 -12.12 -29.28 10.67
CA LYS A 422 -12.59 -28.64 11.88
C LYS A 422 -13.27 -27.30 11.64
N MET A 423 -12.72 -26.46 10.75
CA MET A 423 -13.19 -25.09 10.53
C MET A 423 -14.32 -24.98 9.51
N TRP A 424 -14.42 -25.93 8.59
CA TRP A 424 -15.54 -25.95 7.62
C TRP A 424 -16.84 -26.37 8.29
N ASP A 425 -17.93 -25.71 7.89
CA ASP A 425 -19.29 -26.04 8.29
C ASP A 425 -20.13 -26.38 7.06
N GLU A 426 -20.63 -27.64 7.02
CA GLU A 426 -21.41 -28.13 5.87
C GLU A 426 -22.81 -27.51 5.78
N GLU A 427 -23.41 -27.13 6.92
CA GLU A 427 -24.75 -26.58 6.96
C GLU A 427 -24.79 -25.16 6.37
N THR A 428 -23.83 -24.34 6.77
CA THR A 428 -23.72 -22.94 6.34
C THR A 428 -22.81 -22.73 5.13
N SER A 429 -22.08 -23.77 4.72
CA SER A 429 -21.07 -23.75 3.65
C SER A 429 -20.05 -22.63 3.85
N PHE A 430 -19.45 -22.56 5.05
CA PHE A 430 -18.49 -21.51 5.39
C PHE A 430 -17.39 -22.00 6.34
N TYR A 431 -16.22 -21.32 6.38
CA TYR A 431 -15.15 -21.59 7.34
C TYR A 431 -15.27 -20.64 8.53
N TYR A 432 -15.14 -21.18 9.75
CA TYR A 432 -15.29 -20.45 11.00
C TYR A 432 -14.06 -20.58 11.89
N ASP A 433 -13.80 -19.52 12.66
CA ASP A 433 -12.88 -19.59 13.79
C ASP A 433 -13.41 -20.57 14.87
N LEU A 434 -12.52 -21.18 15.62
CA LEU A 434 -12.89 -22.15 16.64
C LEU A 434 -12.51 -21.64 18.04
N HIS A 435 -13.31 -21.97 19.02
CA HIS A 435 -12.93 -21.81 20.43
C HIS A 435 -11.66 -22.61 20.70
N TYR A 436 -10.64 -21.98 21.28
CA TYR A 436 -9.28 -22.54 21.37
C TYR A 436 -9.14 -23.86 22.15
N LEU A 437 -10.06 -24.15 23.07
CA LEU A 437 -10.07 -25.39 23.88
C LEU A 437 -11.08 -26.44 23.40
N THR A 438 -12.27 -26.02 22.96
CA THR A 438 -13.38 -26.95 22.71
C THR A 438 -13.59 -27.28 21.23
N ASP A 439 -12.90 -26.58 20.34
CA ASP A 439 -13.11 -26.62 18.89
C ASP A 439 -14.56 -26.27 18.44
N GLU A 440 -15.35 -25.65 19.34
CA GLU A 440 -16.67 -25.14 18.99
C GLU A 440 -16.53 -23.97 18.02
N LYS A 441 -17.33 -23.97 16.94
CA LYS A 441 -17.30 -22.94 15.90
C LYS A 441 -17.91 -21.64 16.41
N ALA A 442 -17.20 -20.54 16.29
CA ALA A 442 -17.76 -19.20 16.40
C ALA A 442 -18.51 -18.88 15.10
N LEU A 443 -19.83 -19.08 15.07
CA LEU A 443 -20.65 -18.96 13.86
C LEU A 443 -20.82 -17.50 13.39
N VAL A 444 -19.69 -16.86 13.14
CA VAL A 444 -19.57 -15.51 12.56
C VAL A 444 -18.87 -15.62 11.22
N LYS A 445 -19.55 -15.29 10.16
CA LYS A 445 -18.94 -15.23 8.82
C LYS A 445 -18.06 -13.99 8.72
N ASN A 446 -16.77 -14.14 9.07
CA ASN A 446 -15.76 -13.12 8.79
C ASN A 446 -15.26 -13.26 7.35
N ILE A 447 -14.84 -12.17 6.72
CA ILE A 447 -14.30 -12.15 5.35
C ILE A 447 -13.11 -13.12 5.19
N VAL A 448 -12.35 -13.35 6.23
CA VAL A 448 -11.22 -14.29 6.25
C VAL A 448 -11.63 -15.76 6.13
N GLY A 449 -12.91 -16.09 6.27
CA GLY A 449 -13.45 -17.43 6.00
C GLY A 449 -13.33 -17.87 4.54
N PHE A 450 -13.06 -16.95 3.61
CA PHE A 450 -12.74 -17.28 2.22
C PHE A 450 -11.26 -17.62 1.99
N TYR A 451 -10.36 -17.38 2.95
CA TYR A 451 -8.93 -17.55 2.79
C TYR A 451 -8.48 -18.98 2.47
N PRO A 452 -9.12 -20.06 2.98
CA PRO A 452 -8.78 -21.41 2.54
C PRO A 452 -8.92 -21.62 1.02
N LEU A 453 -9.91 -20.97 0.38
CA LEU A 453 -10.07 -21.04 -1.07
C LEU A 453 -9.01 -20.22 -1.81
N TRP A 454 -8.62 -19.07 -1.24
CA TRP A 454 -7.51 -18.25 -1.75
C TRP A 454 -6.19 -19.01 -1.77
N ALA A 455 -5.93 -19.76 -0.70
CA ALA A 455 -4.73 -20.59 -0.56
C ALA A 455 -4.80 -21.93 -1.32
N GLY A 456 -5.92 -22.21 -2.01
CA GLY A 456 -6.11 -23.46 -2.75
C GLY A 456 -6.25 -24.72 -1.89
N MET A 457 -6.65 -24.54 -0.63
CA MET A 457 -6.75 -25.62 0.37
C MET A 457 -8.08 -26.39 0.30
N GLU A 458 -9.07 -25.84 -0.38
CA GLU A 458 -10.41 -26.42 -0.42
C GLU A 458 -10.45 -27.79 -1.14
N GLY A 459 -11.14 -28.74 -0.54
CA GLY A 459 -11.57 -29.97 -1.21
C GLY A 459 -12.79 -29.77 -2.13
N ALA A 460 -13.26 -30.83 -2.75
CA ALA A 460 -14.52 -30.79 -3.51
C ALA A 460 -15.72 -30.47 -2.61
N GLY A 461 -16.76 -29.87 -3.18
CA GLY A 461 -18.02 -29.60 -2.48
C GLY A 461 -18.05 -28.31 -1.66
N LYS A 462 -17.08 -27.41 -1.83
CA LYS A 462 -17.02 -26.13 -1.10
C LYS A 462 -17.60 -24.94 -1.88
N GLU A 463 -18.22 -25.19 -3.04
CA GLU A 463 -18.74 -24.16 -3.95
C GLU A 463 -19.87 -23.32 -3.34
N GLY A 464 -20.58 -23.87 -2.34
CA GLY A 464 -21.64 -23.18 -1.63
C GLY A 464 -21.21 -21.83 -1.00
N ILE A 465 -19.95 -21.71 -0.64
CA ILE A 465 -19.37 -20.50 -0.03
C ILE A 465 -19.53 -19.25 -0.92
N PHE A 466 -19.48 -19.40 -2.25
CA PHE A 466 -19.61 -18.27 -3.18
C PHE A 466 -20.99 -17.63 -3.13
N THR A 467 -22.03 -18.35 -2.66
CA THR A 467 -23.37 -17.80 -2.48
C THR A 467 -23.39 -16.62 -1.53
N SER A 468 -22.54 -16.65 -0.50
CA SER A 468 -22.40 -15.58 0.48
C SER A 468 -21.96 -14.25 -0.14
N LEU A 469 -21.22 -14.27 -1.24
CA LEU A 469 -20.75 -13.06 -1.94
C LEU A 469 -21.85 -12.35 -2.75
N TYR A 470 -22.95 -13.03 -3.04
CA TYR A 470 -24.09 -12.47 -3.78
C TYR A 470 -25.22 -11.99 -2.87
N ARG A 471 -25.26 -12.48 -1.63
CA ARG A 471 -26.37 -12.20 -0.71
C ARG A 471 -26.17 -10.85 -0.04
N LYS A 472 -27.17 -9.96 -0.17
CA LYS A 472 -27.17 -8.62 0.47
C LYS A 472 -27.21 -8.67 2.00
N ASP A 473 -27.77 -9.73 2.56
CA ASP A 473 -27.77 -9.99 4.00
C ASP A 473 -26.45 -10.63 4.49
N GLU A 474 -25.48 -10.83 3.59
CA GLU A 474 -24.14 -11.34 3.91
C GLU A 474 -23.06 -10.39 3.34
N PHE A 475 -22.30 -10.80 2.30
CA PHE A 475 -21.19 -10.00 1.77
C PHE A 475 -21.53 -9.21 0.49
N GLY A 476 -22.71 -9.40 -0.10
CA GLY A 476 -23.11 -8.79 -1.38
C GLY A 476 -23.54 -7.33 -1.25
N GLN A 477 -22.71 -6.46 -0.67
CA GLN A 477 -23.01 -5.04 -0.50
C GLN A 477 -22.77 -4.26 -1.80
N GLU A 478 -23.32 -3.04 -1.89
CA GLU A 478 -23.37 -2.27 -3.13
C GLU A 478 -22.04 -1.56 -3.47
N ALA A 479 -21.21 -1.24 -2.45
CA ALA A 479 -20.00 -0.43 -2.63
C ALA A 479 -18.71 -1.13 -2.21
N GLY A 480 -18.76 -2.40 -1.80
CA GLY A 480 -17.58 -3.17 -1.43
C GLY A 480 -17.87 -4.38 -0.55
N LEU A 481 -16.86 -5.20 -0.31
CA LEU A 481 -16.98 -6.39 0.53
C LEU A 481 -16.81 -6.04 2.01
N PRO A 482 -17.80 -6.29 2.88
CA PRO A 482 -17.66 -6.03 4.30
C PRO A 482 -16.68 -7.00 4.97
N SER A 483 -16.07 -6.58 6.07
CA SER A 483 -15.16 -7.43 6.87
C SER A 483 -15.86 -8.56 7.63
N VAL A 484 -17.16 -8.43 7.86
CA VAL A 484 -18.03 -9.44 8.44
C VAL A 484 -19.38 -9.42 7.75
N SER A 485 -20.05 -10.57 7.68
CA SER A 485 -21.37 -10.72 7.08
C SER A 485 -22.40 -9.77 7.71
N ALA A 486 -23.27 -9.16 6.89
CA ALA A 486 -24.25 -8.18 7.35
C ALA A 486 -25.34 -8.76 8.27
N ASP A 487 -25.51 -10.08 8.29
CA ASP A 487 -26.42 -10.77 9.24
C ASP A 487 -25.80 -10.94 10.64
N CYS A 488 -24.53 -10.58 10.84
CA CYS A 488 -23.90 -10.64 12.17
C CYS A 488 -24.53 -9.57 13.09
N PRO A 489 -24.90 -9.94 14.33
CA PRO A 489 -25.46 -8.97 15.29
C PRO A 489 -24.55 -7.77 15.60
N ALA A 490 -23.22 -7.92 15.44
CA ALA A 490 -22.26 -6.85 15.65
C ALA A 490 -21.93 -6.07 14.38
N TYR A 491 -22.60 -6.32 13.25
CA TYR A 491 -22.34 -5.63 11.99
C TYR A 491 -22.54 -4.12 12.12
N ALA A 492 -21.52 -3.35 11.73
CA ALA A 492 -21.51 -1.90 11.78
C ALA A 492 -20.76 -1.32 10.56
N PRO A 493 -21.43 -1.16 9.41
CA PRO A 493 -20.80 -0.79 8.15
C PRO A 493 -20.13 0.59 8.16
N ALA A 494 -20.58 1.50 9.03
CA ALA A 494 -19.99 2.83 9.22
C ALA A 494 -18.86 2.85 10.27
N GLY A 495 -18.41 1.68 10.71
CA GLY A 495 -17.49 1.54 11.84
C GLY A 495 -18.21 1.60 13.19
N GLY A 496 -17.62 0.97 14.19
CA GLY A 496 -18.18 0.91 15.53
C GLY A 496 -18.53 -0.51 15.98
N TRP A 497 -19.30 -0.61 17.05
CA TRP A 497 -19.72 -1.88 17.64
C TRP A 497 -21.20 -1.84 17.99
N MET A 498 -21.96 -2.83 17.53
CA MET A 498 -23.41 -2.90 17.79
C MET A 498 -24.16 -1.61 17.44
N GLY A 499 -23.80 -0.95 16.34
CA GLY A 499 -24.36 0.33 15.93
C GLY A 499 -23.83 1.55 16.69
N GLN A 500 -22.91 1.38 17.62
CA GLN A 500 -22.21 2.48 18.29
C GLN A 500 -20.97 2.86 17.49
N TYR A 501 -20.90 4.11 17.08
CA TYR A 501 -19.75 4.63 16.33
C TYR A 501 -18.49 4.72 17.22
N ILE A 502 -17.40 4.12 16.79
CA ILE A 502 -16.09 4.25 17.41
C ILE A 502 -15.18 4.99 16.43
N LYS A 503 -14.80 6.20 16.79
CA LYS A 503 -13.92 7.04 15.98
C LYS A 503 -12.49 7.07 16.51
N GLY A 504 -11.53 7.33 15.63
CA GLY A 504 -10.12 7.49 15.94
C GLY A 504 -9.36 6.18 15.85
N ARG A 505 -8.24 6.06 16.58
CA ARG A 505 -7.42 4.84 16.63
C ARG A 505 -8.22 3.59 17.01
N ASP A 506 -9.23 3.79 17.83
CA ASP A 506 -10.21 2.75 18.19
C ASP A 506 -11.18 2.44 17.04
N GLY A 507 -11.09 3.16 15.92
CA GLY A 507 -11.95 2.99 14.75
C GLY A 507 -11.49 1.90 13.77
N CYS A 508 -10.30 1.32 13.96
CA CYS A 508 -9.83 0.15 13.21
C CYS A 508 -10.63 -1.10 13.61
N VAL A 509 -11.93 -1.09 13.33
CA VAL A 509 -12.83 -2.19 13.69
C VAL A 509 -13.18 -3.00 12.45
N TRP A 510 -12.98 -4.31 12.52
CA TRP A 510 -13.26 -5.28 11.47
C TRP A 510 -14.62 -5.95 11.69
N CYS A 511 -15.63 -5.13 11.97
CA CYS A 511 -17.00 -5.58 12.24
C CYS A 511 -18.02 -5.03 11.23
N GLY A 512 -17.60 -4.68 10.03
CA GLY A 512 -18.49 -4.18 8.97
C GLY A 512 -17.77 -3.47 7.84
N PRO A 513 -16.86 -2.50 8.10
CA PRO A 513 -16.20 -1.77 7.03
C PRO A 513 -15.52 -2.65 5.98
N SER A 514 -15.47 -2.17 4.75
CA SER A 514 -14.70 -2.78 3.65
C SER A 514 -13.26 -2.31 3.72
N TRP A 515 -12.33 -3.26 3.73
CA TRP A 515 -10.90 -3.00 3.80
C TRP A 515 -10.23 -3.39 2.48
N PRO A 516 -9.51 -2.49 1.80
CA PRO A 516 -8.78 -2.80 0.57
C PRO A 516 -7.85 -4.01 0.71
N TYR A 517 -7.25 -4.19 1.89
CA TYR A 517 -6.42 -5.33 2.24
C TYR A 517 -7.12 -6.67 1.98
N THR A 518 -8.26 -6.90 2.62
CA THR A 518 -9.00 -8.16 2.47
C THR A 518 -9.73 -8.24 1.15
N THR A 519 -10.28 -7.14 0.65
CA THR A 519 -10.95 -7.10 -0.65
C THR A 519 -10.01 -7.55 -1.77
N GLY A 520 -8.76 -7.07 -1.78
CA GLY A 520 -7.76 -7.50 -2.76
C GLY A 520 -7.48 -9.01 -2.69
N ILE A 521 -7.35 -9.59 -1.49
CA ILE A 521 -7.17 -11.04 -1.31
C ILE A 521 -8.37 -11.84 -1.80
N ILE A 522 -9.60 -11.36 -1.53
CA ILE A 522 -10.82 -12.04 -2.02
C ILE A 522 -10.94 -11.96 -3.53
N LEU A 523 -10.54 -10.86 -4.14
CA LEU A 523 -10.48 -10.75 -5.60
C LEU A 523 -9.45 -11.69 -6.21
N ASP A 524 -8.26 -11.81 -5.61
CA ASP A 524 -7.26 -12.80 -6.03
C ASP A 524 -7.80 -14.24 -5.92
N MET A 525 -8.51 -14.54 -4.83
CA MET A 525 -9.25 -15.79 -4.67
C MET A 525 -10.26 -16.00 -5.80
N LEU A 526 -11.09 -15.00 -6.10
CA LEU A 526 -12.12 -15.10 -7.15
C LEU A 526 -11.50 -15.36 -8.52
N GLY A 527 -10.43 -14.67 -8.87
CA GLY A 527 -9.70 -14.89 -10.12
C GLY A 527 -9.16 -16.32 -10.24
N LYS A 528 -8.50 -16.82 -9.21
CA LYS A 528 -7.99 -18.20 -9.13
C LYS A 528 -9.13 -19.23 -9.24
N GLN A 529 -10.20 -19.01 -8.49
CA GLN A 529 -11.34 -19.92 -8.47
C GLN A 529 -12.14 -19.90 -9.77
N SER A 530 -12.22 -18.75 -10.45
CA SER A 530 -12.84 -18.65 -11.77
C SER A 530 -12.10 -19.52 -12.80
N LYS A 531 -10.79 -19.36 -12.90
CA LYS A 531 -9.95 -20.19 -13.79
C LYS A 531 -10.09 -21.69 -13.49
N LYS A 532 -10.09 -22.08 -12.22
CA LYS A 532 -10.29 -23.47 -11.77
C LYS A 532 -11.69 -24.03 -12.14
N ARG A 533 -12.68 -23.18 -12.30
CA ARG A 533 -14.11 -23.54 -12.57
C ARG A 533 -14.59 -23.11 -13.94
N ASN A 534 -13.73 -23.17 -14.96
CA ASN A 534 -14.05 -22.83 -16.33
C ASN A 534 -14.73 -21.45 -16.47
N HIS A 535 -14.19 -20.46 -15.77
CA HIS A 535 -14.63 -19.06 -15.85
C HIS A 535 -16.06 -18.76 -15.38
N LEU A 536 -16.61 -19.60 -14.51
CA LEU A 536 -17.98 -19.40 -13.97
C LEU A 536 -18.12 -18.20 -13.04
N LEU A 537 -17.01 -17.69 -12.50
CA LEU A 537 -16.99 -16.55 -11.57
C LEU A 537 -16.50 -15.24 -12.21
N ASP A 538 -16.24 -15.22 -13.52
CA ASP A 538 -15.70 -14.05 -14.23
C ASP A 538 -16.54 -12.79 -14.01
N ARG A 539 -17.88 -12.93 -14.05
CA ARG A 539 -18.77 -11.80 -13.81
C ARG A 539 -18.65 -11.26 -12.38
N LEU A 540 -18.58 -12.13 -11.38
CA LEU A 540 -18.44 -11.71 -9.99
C LEU A 540 -17.07 -11.02 -9.77
N PHE A 541 -16.02 -11.61 -10.33
CA PHE A 541 -14.68 -11.00 -10.29
C PHE A 541 -14.69 -9.61 -10.93
N LYS A 542 -15.27 -9.47 -12.13
CA LYS A 542 -15.41 -8.20 -12.83
C LYS A 542 -16.11 -7.14 -11.98
N ASP A 543 -17.32 -7.48 -11.48
CA ASP A 543 -18.16 -6.53 -10.76
C ASP A 543 -17.43 -6.05 -9.46
N GLN A 544 -16.77 -6.96 -8.75
CA GLN A 544 -16.01 -6.63 -7.54
C GLN A 544 -14.69 -5.90 -7.86
N LEU A 545 -13.98 -6.25 -8.94
CA LEU A 545 -12.77 -5.54 -9.36
C LEU A 545 -13.07 -4.08 -9.71
N HIS A 546 -14.19 -3.82 -10.37
CA HIS A 546 -14.60 -2.47 -10.72
C HIS A 546 -14.92 -1.62 -9.47
N LEU A 547 -15.65 -2.19 -8.51
CA LEU A 547 -15.90 -1.52 -7.22
C LEU A 547 -14.60 -1.24 -6.47
N TYR A 548 -13.69 -2.22 -6.44
CA TYR A 548 -12.39 -2.08 -5.81
C TYR A 548 -11.52 -0.99 -6.47
N ALA A 549 -11.52 -0.94 -7.80
CA ALA A 549 -10.83 0.12 -8.53
C ALA A 549 -11.40 1.50 -8.20
N LEU A 550 -12.72 1.65 -8.11
CA LEU A 550 -13.38 2.91 -7.75
C LEU A 550 -13.06 3.37 -6.31
N GLN A 551 -12.78 2.46 -5.37
CA GLN A 551 -12.33 2.80 -4.02
C GLN A 551 -10.99 3.57 -4.01
N HIS A 552 -10.19 3.50 -5.09
CA HIS A 552 -8.95 4.27 -5.21
C HIS A 552 -9.19 5.76 -5.50
N PHE A 553 -10.45 6.20 -5.59
CA PHE A 553 -10.79 7.57 -5.96
C PHE A 553 -11.84 8.14 -5.01
N ARG A 554 -11.60 9.37 -4.54
CA ARG A 554 -12.58 10.10 -3.71
C ARG A 554 -13.85 10.34 -4.50
N ASP A 555 -14.99 9.99 -3.89
CA ASP A 555 -16.32 10.12 -4.50
C ASP A 555 -16.44 9.35 -5.85
N GLN A 556 -15.61 8.30 -6.04
CA GLN A 556 -15.51 7.52 -7.28
C GLN A 556 -15.14 8.35 -8.53
N ASP A 557 -14.56 9.53 -8.34
CA ASP A 557 -14.09 10.39 -9.42
C ASP A 557 -12.61 10.12 -9.73
N ILE A 558 -12.32 9.54 -10.88
CA ILE A 558 -10.96 9.17 -11.31
C ILE A 558 -9.98 10.35 -11.40
N ARG A 559 -10.48 11.59 -11.36
CA ARG A 559 -9.66 12.80 -11.30
C ARG A 559 -9.18 13.11 -9.88
N ARG A 560 -9.66 12.37 -8.88
CA ARG A 560 -9.40 12.59 -7.46
C ARG A 560 -8.80 11.34 -6.79
N PRO A 561 -7.56 10.93 -7.15
CA PRO A 561 -6.91 9.77 -6.55
C PRO A 561 -6.84 9.94 -5.03
N CYS A 562 -7.30 8.96 -4.29
CA CYS A 562 -7.34 8.96 -2.84
C CYS A 562 -7.77 7.59 -2.30
N LEU A 563 -6.85 6.65 -2.17
CA LEU A 563 -7.12 5.40 -1.49
C LEU A 563 -7.02 5.63 0.02
N VAL A 564 -8.05 5.25 0.77
CA VAL A 564 -8.03 5.31 2.23
C VAL A 564 -8.02 3.91 2.84
N GLU A 565 -7.80 3.84 4.13
CA GLU A 565 -7.63 2.59 4.88
C GLU A 565 -8.89 1.69 4.83
N HIS A 566 -10.09 2.25 4.98
CA HIS A 566 -11.35 1.50 4.95
C HIS A 566 -12.56 2.36 4.56
N TYR A 567 -13.60 1.68 4.11
CA TYR A 567 -14.81 2.29 3.52
C TYR A 567 -16.09 1.68 4.10
N ASN A 568 -17.17 2.44 4.03
CA ASN A 568 -18.50 1.89 4.25
C ASN A 568 -18.89 0.99 3.04
N PRO A 569 -19.11 -0.31 3.22
CA PRO A 569 -19.40 -1.23 2.11
C PRO A 569 -20.78 -1.00 1.44
N GLU A 570 -21.69 -0.30 2.11
CA GLU A 570 -23.04 -0.01 1.60
C GLU A 570 -23.05 1.27 0.75
N THR A 571 -22.26 2.29 1.13
CA THR A 571 -22.29 3.62 0.51
C THR A 571 -21.03 3.97 -0.27
N GLY A 572 -19.91 3.31 0.01
CA GLY A 572 -18.59 3.67 -0.54
C GLY A 572 -17.93 4.87 0.15
N GLU A 573 -18.54 5.40 1.22
CA GLU A 573 -17.98 6.54 1.97
C GLU A 573 -16.66 6.14 2.64
N PRO A 574 -15.58 6.94 2.47
CA PRO A 574 -14.33 6.72 3.20
C PRO A 574 -14.53 6.95 4.70
N LEU A 575 -14.03 6.03 5.52
CA LEU A 575 -14.17 6.04 6.98
C LEU A 575 -12.86 6.36 7.71
N SER A 576 -11.76 6.49 6.98
CA SER A 576 -10.44 6.81 7.54
C SER A 576 -9.92 8.13 6.96
N ASP A 577 -9.12 8.85 7.75
CA ASP A 577 -8.41 10.06 7.32
C ASP A 577 -7.01 9.73 6.72
N GLU A 578 -6.59 8.44 6.76
CA GLU A 578 -5.36 7.98 6.11
C GLU A 578 -5.54 7.94 4.60
N ILE A 579 -4.74 8.72 3.88
CA ILE A 579 -4.77 8.80 2.43
C ILE A 579 -3.52 8.17 1.81
N ASP A 580 -3.59 7.79 0.53
CA ASP A 580 -2.54 7.05 -0.17
C ASP A 580 -2.15 5.76 0.59
N TYR A 581 -3.14 5.11 1.24
CA TYR A 581 -2.92 3.96 2.10
C TYR A 581 -2.49 2.73 1.30
N ASN A 582 -1.36 2.15 1.66
CA ASN A 582 -0.67 1.18 0.83
C ASN A 582 -1.16 -0.27 1.04
N HIS A 583 -2.47 -0.47 1.15
CA HIS A 583 -3.13 -1.77 1.32
C HIS A 583 -3.85 -2.24 0.05
N SER A 584 -3.40 -1.86 -1.12
CA SER A 584 -3.95 -2.35 -2.38
C SER A 584 -3.20 -3.57 -2.91
N PHE A 585 -3.91 -4.44 -3.59
CA PHE A 585 -3.40 -5.64 -4.28
C PHE A 585 -3.66 -5.53 -5.80
N PHE A 586 -3.86 -4.30 -6.28
CA PHE A 586 -4.43 -4.06 -7.61
C PHE A 586 -3.51 -4.49 -8.75
N ILE A 587 -2.19 -4.27 -8.63
CA ILE A 587 -1.23 -4.66 -9.66
C ILE A 587 -1.25 -6.17 -9.83
N GLN A 588 -1.21 -6.92 -8.73
CA GLN A 588 -1.32 -8.36 -8.72
C GLN A 588 -2.59 -8.85 -9.44
N LEU A 589 -3.74 -8.20 -9.17
CA LEU A 589 -5.02 -8.56 -9.80
C LEU A 589 -5.00 -8.34 -11.31
N ILE A 590 -4.43 -7.24 -11.77
CA ILE A 590 -4.31 -6.96 -13.21
C ILE A 590 -3.39 -7.99 -13.87
N MET A 591 -2.20 -8.19 -13.32
CA MET A 591 -1.20 -9.06 -13.93
C MET A 591 -1.62 -10.53 -13.94
N GLU A 592 -2.05 -11.05 -12.78
CA GLU A 592 -2.39 -12.47 -12.68
C GLU A 592 -3.75 -12.81 -13.25
N HIS A 593 -4.74 -11.89 -13.20
CA HIS A 593 -6.10 -12.24 -13.59
C HIS A 593 -6.58 -11.55 -14.86
N VAL A 594 -6.34 -10.23 -15.04
CA VAL A 594 -6.79 -9.54 -16.27
C VAL A 594 -5.90 -9.91 -17.46
N LEU A 595 -4.57 -9.87 -17.29
CA LEU A 595 -3.62 -10.37 -18.29
C LEU A 595 -3.49 -11.89 -18.26
N GLY A 596 -3.80 -12.52 -17.13
CA GLY A 596 -3.83 -13.95 -16.95
C GLY A 596 -2.47 -14.62 -16.68
N ILE A 597 -1.44 -13.86 -16.31
CA ILE A 597 -0.05 -14.35 -16.18
C ILE A 597 0.12 -15.15 -14.88
N GLY A 598 0.28 -16.45 -14.99
CA GLY A 598 0.66 -17.34 -13.89
C GLY A 598 2.03 -17.96 -14.15
N VAL A 599 2.89 -18.01 -13.12
CA VAL A 599 4.23 -18.59 -13.23
C VAL A 599 4.38 -19.73 -12.23
N SER A 600 4.81 -20.87 -12.72
CA SER A 600 5.17 -22.05 -11.91
C SER A 600 6.67 -22.36 -12.04
N GLU A 601 7.11 -23.42 -11.40
CA GLU A 601 8.51 -23.88 -11.52
C GLU A 601 8.86 -24.32 -12.95
N HIS A 602 7.89 -24.74 -13.76
CA HIS A 602 8.11 -25.39 -15.06
C HIS A 602 7.43 -24.73 -16.26
N GLU A 603 6.48 -23.82 -16.03
CA GLU A 603 5.71 -23.23 -17.12
C GLU A 603 5.16 -21.84 -16.74
N ILE A 604 4.92 -21.03 -17.77
CA ILE A 604 4.10 -19.84 -17.70
C ILE A 604 2.72 -20.20 -18.27
N THR A 605 1.68 -19.87 -17.52
CA THR A 605 0.30 -19.99 -17.99
C THR A 605 -0.24 -18.59 -18.29
N ILE A 606 -0.86 -18.39 -19.44
CA ILE A 606 -1.64 -17.18 -19.75
C ILE A 606 -3.10 -17.60 -19.82
N ASP A 607 -3.89 -17.16 -18.83
CA ASP A 607 -5.31 -17.55 -18.67
C ASP A 607 -6.13 -16.36 -18.16
N PRO A 608 -6.47 -15.39 -19.02
CA PRO A 608 -7.21 -14.20 -18.64
C PRO A 608 -8.63 -14.48 -18.16
N VAL A 609 -9.05 -13.83 -17.09
CA VAL A 609 -10.46 -13.75 -16.68
C VAL A 609 -11.17 -12.75 -17.60
N ASP A 610 -12.27 -13.16 -18.23
CA ASP A 610 -13.03 -12.28 -19.14
C ASP A 610 -13.88 -11.26 -18.35
N ILE A 611 -13.35 -10.07 -18.19
CA ILE A 611 -14.04 -8.94 -17.55
C ILE A 611 -14.78 -8.04 -18.57
N GLY A 612 -14.87 -8.47 -19.83
CA GLY A 612 -15.63 -7.79 -20.88
C GLY A 612 -14.90 -6.61 -21.53
N LEU A 613 -13.58 -6.50 -21.38
CA LEU A 613 -12.78 -5.49 -22.08
C LEU A 613 -12.85 -5.71 -23.61
N THR A 614 -12.84 -4.61 -24.35
CA THR A 614 -12.72 -4.64 -25.82
C THR A 614 -11.27 -4.62 -26.28
N TYR A 615 -10.39 -4.20 -25.40
CA TYR A 615 -8.94 -4.13 -25.64
C TYR A 615 -8.20 -4.18 -24.29
N PHE A 616 -7.08 -4.87 -24.26
CA PHE A 616 -6.03 -4.69 -23.29
C PHE A 616 -4.67 -5.07 -23.87
N LYS A 617 -3.62 -4.44 -23.35
CA LYS A 617 -2.22 -4.78 -23.57
C LYS A 617 -1.47 -4.65 -22.26
N GLY A 618 -0.61 -5.61 -21.95
CA GLY A 618 0.29 -5.57 -20.80
C GLY A 618 1.67 -6.10 -21.13
N GLY A 619 2.69 -5.46 -20.55
CA GLY A 619 4.10 -5.80 -20.74
C GLY A 619 4.89 -4.73 -21.51
N PRO A 620 6.22 -4.92 -21.73
CA PRO A 620 6.96 -6.16 -21.45
C PRO A 620 7.06 -6.43 -19.93
N VAL A 621 6.84 -7.67 -19.55
CA VAL A 621 7.04 -8.20 -18.20
C VAL A 621 8.24 -9.14 -18.22
N SER A 622 9.20 -8.92 -17.30
CA SER A 622 10.32 -9.85 -17.14
C SER A 622 9.87 -11.11 -16.39
N VAL A 623 10.00 -12.25 -17.02
CA VAL A 623 9.76 -13.57 -16.43
C VAL A 623 11.01 -14.41 -16.62
N ARG A 624 11.79 -14.59 -15.54
CA ARG A 624 13.07 -15.33 -15.56
C ARG A 624 14.04 -14.86 -16.65
N GLY A 625 14.14 -13.54 -16.86
CA GLY A 625 15.00 -12.92 -17.86
C GLY A 625 14.43 -12.92 -19.28
N HIS A 626 13.24 -13.41 -19.46
CA HIS A 626 12.52 -13.37 -20.73
C HIS A 626 11.47 -12.27 -20.74
N GLU A 627 11.20 -11.68 -21.90
CA GLU A 627 10.16 -10.66 -22.05
C GLU A 627 8.83 -11.29 -22.47
N LEU A 628 7.75 -10.94 -21.74
CA LEU A 628 6.40 -11.41 -22.02
C LEU A 628 5.48 -10.21 -22.30
N ILE A 629 4.72 -10.26 -23.39
CA ILE A 629 3.66 -9.31 -23.74
C ILE A 629 2.37 -10.07 -23.99
N VAL A 630 1.27 -9.56 -23.41
CA VAL A 630 -0.07 -10.11 -23.62
C VAL A 630 -0.97 -9.00 -24.18
N GLU A 631 -1.59 -9.25 -25.32
CA GLU A 631 -2.47 -8.28 -25.99
C GLU A 631 -3.77 -8.95 -26.46
N TYR A 632 -4.89 -8.25 -26.26
CA TYR A 632 -6.21 -8.67 -26.72
C TYR A 632 -6.96 -7.53 -27.39
N ARG A 633 -7.53 -7.81 -28.56
CA ARG A 633 -8.51 -6.96 -29.23
C ARG A 633 -9.75 -7.80 -29.58
N LYS A 634 -10.87 -7.43 -29.00
CA LYS A 634 -12.13 -8.16 -29.15
C LYS A 634 -12.54 -8.29 -30.61
N ASN A 635 -12.85 -9.51 -31.04
CA ASN A 635 -13.20 -9.89 -32.41
C ASN A 635 -12.06 -9.73 -33.43
N GLU A 636 -10.84 -9.50 -32.99
CA GLU A 636 -9.66 -9.42 -33.85
C GLU A 636 -8.66 -10.51 -33.47
N TYR A 637 -8.04 -10.40 -32.30
CA TYR A 637 -7.03 -11.38 -31.84
C TYR A 637 -6.82 -11.34 -30.32
N PHE A 638 -6.32 -12.47 -29.83
CA PHE A 638 -5.64 -12.60 -28.54
C PHE A 638 -4.22 -13.10 -28.83
N ARG A 639 -3.21 -12.30 -28.52
CA ARG A 639 -1.82 -12.55 -28.84
C ARG A 639 -0.97 -12.61 -27.59
N VAL A 640 -0.05 -13.59 -27.59
CA VAL A 640 1.00 -13.72 -26.57
C VAL A 640 2.35 -13.71 -27.27
N GLU A 641 3.20 -12.78 -26.89
CA GLU A 641 4.57 -12.69 -27.38
C GLU A 641 5.55 -13.02 -26.26
N PHE A 642 6.57 -13.82 -26.58
CA PHE A 642 7.64 -14.24 -25.69
C PHE A 642 8.97 -14.04 -26.41
N ASP A 643 9.88 -13.21 -25.85
CA ASP A 643 11.13 -12.75 -26.49
C ASP A 643 10.90 -12.22 -27.90
N SER A 644 9.95 -11.33 -28.06
CA SER A 644 9.57 -10.71 -29.34
C SER A 644 9.09 -11.71 -30.41
N ARG A 645 8.68 -12.93 -30.01
CA ARG A 645 8.11 -13.95 -30.90
C ARG A 645 6.66 -14.21 -30.49
N SER A 646 5.75 -14.18 -31.45
CA SER A 646 4.38 -14.62 -31.22
C SER A 646 4.37 -16.13 -30.94
N VAL A 647 4.05 -16.51 -29.68
CA VAL A 647 3.93 -17.90 -29.27
C VAL A 647 2.49 -18.39 -29.32
N ALA A 648 1.54 -17.49 -29.32
CA ALA A 648 0.13 -17.76 -29.56
C ALA A 648 -0.55 -16.58 -30.22
N GLU A 649 -1.45 -16.88 -31.18
CA GLU A 649 -2.42 -15.93 -31.74
C GLU A 649 -3.75 -16.67 -31.92
N LYS A 650 -4.80 -16.16 -31.28
CA LYS A 650 -6.13 -16.75 -31.18
C LYS A 650 -7.19 -15.72 -31.54
N GLU A 651 -8.40 -16.14 -31.90
CA GLU A 651 -9.53 -15.23 -32.18
C GLU A 651 -10.20 -14.68 -30.88
N LYS A 652 -10.03 -15.38 -29.77
CA LYS A 652 -10.64 -15.04 -28.47
C LYS A 652 -9.72 -15.43 -27.33
N LEU A 653 -10.05 -14.99 -26.11
CA LEU A 653 -9.34 -15.40 -24.90
C LEU A 653 -9.36 -16.92 -24.75
N GLU A 654 -8.21 -17.52 -24.69
CA GLU A 654 -7.99 -18.95 -24.49
C GLU A 654 -6.72 -19.15 -23.67
N ARG A 655 -6.70 -20.21 -22.86
CA ARG A 655 -5.52 -20.59 -22.09
C ARG A 655 -4.34 -20.94 -23.00
N VAL A 656 -3.18 -20.36 -22.71
CA VAL A 656 -1.89 -20.63 -23.39
C VAL A 656 -0.88 -21.11 -22.36
N LEU A 657 -0.08 -22.12 -22.70
CA LEU A 657 1.00 -22.65 -21.87
C LEU A 657 2.34 -22.44 -22.59
N ILE A 658 3.32 -21.94 -21.86
CA ILE A 658 4.70 -21.73 -22.34
C ILE A 658 5.61 -22.49 -21.39
N PRO A 659 6.26 -23.58 -21.83
CA PRO A 659 7.27 -24.30 -21.02
C PRO A 659 8.47 -23.39 -20.70
N LEU A 660 9.01 -23.50 -19.49
CA LEU A 660 10.20 -22.78 -19.01
C LEU A 660 11.43 -23.69 -19.04
#